data_8d7849a5d867d3f0a07eb52b88bf454d
#
_entry.id   8d7849a5d867d3f0a07eb52b88bf454d
#
_cell.length_a   1.000
_cell.length_b   1.000
_cell.length_c   1.000
_cell.angle_alpha   90.00
_cell.angle_beta   90.00
_cell.angle_gamma   90.00
#
_symmetry.space_group_name_H-M   'P 1'
#
loop_
_entity.id
_entity.type
_entity.pdbx_description
1 polymer ?
#
loop_
_entity_poly.entity_id
_entity_poly.type
_entity_poly.pdbx_seq_one_letter_code
_entity_poly.pdbx_strand_id
1 'polypeptide(L)'
;MGIFSRFIKKDSSSHIQPATFLNPHSTLGELDLHLISEGRHEQLWKALGAHVRRDDSQELLGTAFSVWAPNAQAVSLIGDHNFWDKNTHHMVRIASSGIWEIFIPDIGVGTKYKFAICGKDGRWVDHADPMSRATEIPPLTASIVEESNYVWSDSEWINKRTKFESWRSPVSVYEVHLGSWKLGLSYRELAIELVDYVRAQGFTHVEFLPVTEHPYGPSWGYQVTSFFAPTSRFGSPDDFKFLVDALHAADIGVILDWVPAHFPKDEWALAQFDGTALYEHSDPRLGEHPDWGTLIFNFGRNEVRNFLVASALYWLTEYHIDGLRVDAVASMLYLDYSRKEGEWLPNKNGGRENLEAVQLLQEATSTAYKTHPGIMMIAEESTAWSGVTRDTSSGGLGFGFKWNMGWMHDVLQYLQHDPIHRVYHHNEVTFSILYAWSENFMLPLSHDEVVHGKGQLVNKFPGDRWQKTATLRALYGFMWAHPGKKLLFMGSEFAQNDEWSENAGLQWYLTEYGEHQGVQKCVAEINALYKKLPSLWEKDTSPEGFTWLVGNDGAANVVAFARWDDAGTPFVAITNFSPMPHENYNLPFPTTGTWTEVLNTDDLAYGGSGITNEAVVINDAAHLSAQVRVPPLATIWFKRS
;
A
#
# COMPACT_ATOMS: atom_id res chain seq x y z
N MET A 1 -66.07 -45.42 19.86
CA MET A 1 -65.43 -44.57 20.88
C MET A 1 -64.03 -44.24 20.36
N GLY A 2 -63.70 -43.13 19.97
CA GLY A 2 -63.82 -41.72 20.03
C GLY A 2 -62.66 -41.16 19.18
N ILE A 3 -62.95 -40.55 18.16
CA ILE A 3 -62.65 -39.24 17.60
C ILE A 3 -61.42 -38.53 18.26
N PHE A 4 -60.39 -38.28 17.43
CA PHE A 4 -59.64 -37.04 17.46
C PHE A 4 -59.01 -36.79 16.08
N SER A 5 -59.68 -36.00 15.25
CA SER A 5 -59.12 -35.26 14.13
C SER A 5 -58.37 -34.05 14.67
N ARG A 6 -57.11 -33.87 14.33
CA ARG A 6 -56.43 -32.65 14.55
C ARG A 6 -55.82 -32.09 13.25
N PHE A 7 -56.30 -30.91 12.94
CA PHE A 7 -55.94 -30.00 11.90
C PHE A 7 -54.41 -29.87 11.75
N ILE A 8 -53.91 -30.23 10.59
CA ILE A 8 -52.61 -29.76 10.09
C ILE A 8 -52.90 -28.41 9.46
N LYS A 9 -52.48 -27.32 10.13
CA LYS A 9 -52.34 -26.02 9.50
C LYS A 9 -51.27 -26.14 8.43
N LYS A 10 -51.66 -25.93 7.18
CA LYS A 10 -50.72 -25.60 6.10
C LYS A 10 -50.08 -24.27 6.46
N ASP A 11 -48.80 -24.29 6.81
CA ASP A 11 -47.99 -23.11 6.79
C ASP A 11 -47.92 -22.59 5.35
N SER A 12 -48.34 -21.34 5.19
CA SER A 12 -48.23 -20.59 3.95
C SER A 12 -46.75 -20.43 3.61
N SER A 13 -46.28 -21.23 2.65
CA SER A 13 -45.03 -20.92 1.97
C SER A 13 -45.12 -19.47 1.46
N SER A 14 -44.34 -18.59 2.02
CA SER A 14 -44.07 -17.27 1.46
C SER A 14 -43.50 -17.49 0.06
N HIS A 15 -44.34 -17.36 -0.96
CA HIS A 15 -43.88 -17.21 -2.32
C HIS A 15 -43.09 -15.90 -2.36
N ILE A 16 -41.77 -15.99 -2.33
CA ILE A 16 -40.91 -14.91 -2.80
C ILE A 16 -41.31 -14.72 -4.27
N GLN A 17 -42.00 -13.62 -4.56
CA GLN A 17 -42.25 -13.27 -5.96
C GLN A 17 -40.88 -13.05 -6.60
N PRO A 18 -40.61 -13.64 -7.78
CA PRO A 18 -39.34 -13.38 -8.49
C PRO A 18 -39.22 -11.88 -8.71
N ALA A 19 -38.02 -11.37 -8.50
CA ALA A 19 -37.70 -9.96 -8.77
C ALA A 19 -38.05 -9.66 -10.24
N THR A 20 -38.99 -8.78 -10.47
CA THR A 20 -39.36 -8.38 -11.83
C THR A 20 -38.34 -7.35 -12.28
N PHE A 21 -37.33 -7.76 -13.06
CA PHE A 21 -36.41 -6.85 -13.73
C PHE A 21 -37.21 -6.10 -14.80
N LEU A 22 -37.45 -4.82 -14.55
CA LEU A 22 -38.17 -3.95 -15.48
C LEU A 22 -37.31 -3.53 -16.67
N ASN A 23 -35.97 -3.65 -16.53
CA ASN A 23 -35.01 -3.25 -17.53
C ASN A 23 -34.38 -4.48 -18.21
N PRO A 24 -34.66 -4.73 -19.51
CA PRO A 24 -34.09 -5.86 -20.24
C PRO A 24 -32.58 -5.74 -20.43
N HIS A 25 -32.00 -4.56 -20.17
CA HIS A 25 -30.57 -4.29 -20.27
C HIS A 25 -29.90 -4.22 -18.89
N SER A 26 -30.57 -4.64 -17.81
CA SER A 26 -30.00 -4.69 -16.46
C SER A 26 -28.69 -5.50 -16.42
N THR A 27 -27.77 -5.07 -15.59
CA THR A 27 -26.55 -5.83 -15.24
C THR A 27 -26.78 -6.80 -14.08
N LEU A 28 -27.93 -6.68 -13.41
CA LEU A 28 -28.24 -7.39 -12.17
C LEU A 28 -29.15 -8.58 -12.45
N GLY A 29 -28.76 -9.75 -11.94
CA GLY A 29 -29.57 -10.94 -11.87
C GLY A 29 -29.97 -11.29 -10.42
N GLU A 30 -30.80 -12.35 -10.23
CA GLU A 30 -31.18 -12.79 -8.90
C GLU A 30 -29.99 -13.20 -8.03
N LEU A 31 -28.94 -13.78 -8.63
CA LEU A 31 -27.71 -14.15 -7.94
C LEU A 31 -26.96 -12.93 -7.45
N ASP A 32 -26.85 -11.88 -8.29
CA ASP A 32 -26.16 -10.63 -7.92
C ASP A 32 -26.87 -9.97 -6.73
N LEU A 33 -28.21 -9.86 -6.77
CA LEU A 33 -29.01 -9.31 -5.68
C LEU A 33 -28.84 -10.10 -4.39
N HIS A 34 -28.79 -11.43 -4.48
CA HIS A 34 -28.53 -12.29 -3.32
C HIS A 34 -27.14 -12.07 -2.74
N LEU A 35 -26.10 -12.12 -3.57
CA LEU A 35 -24.72 -11.91 -3.13
C LEU A 35 -24.48 -10.52 -2.55
N ILE A 36 -25.07 -9.47 -3.12
CA ILE A 36 -24.98 -8.10 -2.59
C ILE A 36 -25.65 -8.03 -1.21
N SER A 37 -26.84 -8.63 -1.04
CA SER A 37 -27.54 -8.61 0.25
C SER A 37 -26.77 -9.34 1.36
N GLU A 38 -25.99 -10.36 1.02
CA GLU A 38 -25.11 -11.07 1.95
C GLU A 38 -23.74 -10.39 2.15
N GLY A 39 -23.41 -9.37 1.36
CA GLY A 39 -22.09 -8.72 1.38
C GLY A 39 -20.98 -9.59 0.82
N ARG A 40 -21.25 -10.39 -0.21
CA ARG A 40 -20.34 -11.42 -0.77
C ARG A 40 -20.11 -11.32 -2.27
N HIS A 41 -20.46 -10.22 -2.90
CA HIS A 41 -20.28 -10.03 -4.32
C HIS A 41 -18.85 -9.59 -4.65
N GLU A 42 -17.94 -10.53 -4.89
CA GLU A 42 -16.51 -10.27 -5.12
C GLU A 42 -16.23 -9.37 -6.34
N GLN A 43 -17.13 -9.31 -7.33
CA GLN A 43 -17.02 -8.48 -8.54
C GLN A 43 -18.12 -7.41 -8.61
N LEU A 44 -18.37 -6.72 -7.52
CA LEU A 44 -19.45 -5.74 -7.37
C LEU A 44 -19.45 -4.66 -8.47
N TRP A 45 -18.27 -4.27 -8.97
CA TRP A 45 -18.10 -3.30 -10.06
C TRP A 45 -18.64 -3.79 -11.42
N LYS A 46 -18.96 -5.06 -11.57
CA LYS A 46 -19.61 -5.61 -12.79
C LYS A 46 -21.14 -5.61 -12.68
N ALA A 47 -21.65 -5.46 -11.47
CA ALA A 47 -23.07 -5.46 -11.17
C ALA A 47 -23.64 -4.05 -10.97
N LEU A 48 -22.94 -3.19 -10.21
CA LEU A 48 -23.35 -1.81 -9.93
C LEU A 48 -22.51 -0.80 -10.74
N GLY A 49 -23.01 0.43 -10.86
CA GLY A 49 -22.40 1.52 -11.60
C GLY A 49 -22.96 1.68 -13.01
N ALA A 50 -22.17 2.25 -13.92
CA ALA A 50 -22.51 2.51 -15.31
C ALA A 50 -21.93 1.44 -16.23
N HIS A 51 -22.77 0.80 -17.07
CA HIS A 51 -22.34 -0.27 -17.97
C HIS A 51 -22.88 -0.05 -19.38
N VAL A 52 -21.98 0.16 -20.34
CA VAL A 52 -22.34 0.23 -21.76
C VAL A 52 -22.94 -1.08 -22.21
N ARG A 53 -24.04 -0.99 -22.97
CA ARG A 53 -24.74 -2.14 -23.55
C ARG A 53 -24.65 -2.07 -25.06
N ARG A 54 -24.32 -3.20 -25.67
CA ARG A 54 -24.18 -3.37 -27.12
C ARG A 54 -25.05 -4.52 -27.58
N ASP A 55 -25.46 -4.49 -28.83
CA ASP A 55 -26.14 -5.63 -29.46
C ASP A 55 -25.12 -6.71 -29.92
N ASP A 56 -25.63 -7.77 -30.52
CA ASP A 56 -24.80 -8.88 -31.03
C ASP A 56 -23.82 -8.43 -32.15
N SER A 57 -24.09 -7.28 -32.81
CA SER A 57 -23.24 -6.67 -33.84
C SER A 57 -22.21 -5.68 -33.23
N GLN A 58 -22.15 -5.57 -31.91
CA GLN A 58 -21.34 -4.59 -31.16
C GLN A 58 -21.77 -3.14 -31.34
N GLU A 59 -22.96 -2.88 -31.90
CA GLU A 59 -23.52 -1.54 -31.98
C GLU A 59 -24.02 -1.07 -30.61
N LEU A 60 -23.87 0.21 -30.33
CA LEU A 60 -24.26 0.82 -29.06
C LEU A 60 -25.80 0.78 -28.90
N LEU A 61 -26.29 0.16 -27.86
CA LEU A 61 -27.68 0.24 -27.44
C LEU A 61 -27.91 1.37 -26.43
N GLY A 62 -26.96 1.66 -25.58
CA GLY A 62 -27.02 2.65 -24.52
C GLY A 62 -26.24 2.23 -23.29
N THR A 63 -26.53 2.87 -22.15
CA THR A 63 -25.86 2.57 -20.87
C THR A 63 -26.89 2.24 -19.79
N ALA A 64 -26.64 1.14 -19.06
CA ALA A 64 -27.37 0.76 -17.86
C ALA A 64 -26.67 1.37 -16.64
N PHE A 65 -27.45 1.98 -15.74
CA PHE A 65 -26.95 2.58 -14.50
C PHE A 65 -27.64 1.92 -13.31
N SER A 66 -26.87 1.62 -12.27
CA SER A 66 -27.42 1.10 -11.02
C SER A 66 -26.65 1.63 -9.80
N VAL A 67 -27.38 1.90 -8.71
CA VAL A 67 -26.81 2.43 -7.47
C VAL A 67 -27.54 1.88 -6.25
N TRP A 68 -26.80 1.60 -5.18
CA TRP A 68 -27.35 1.18 -3.90
C TRP A 68 -27.63 2.39 -3.01
N ALA A 69 -28.91 2.66 -2.76
CA ALA A 69 -29.42 3.75 -1.94
C ALA A 69 -30.73 3.32 -1.23
N PRO A 70 -30.64 2.44 -0.22
CA PRO A 70 -31.81 1.76 0.36
C PRO A 70 -32.79 2.67 1.06
N ASN A 71 -32.35 3.81 1.60
CA ASN A 71 -33.18 4.76 2.35
C ASN A 71 -33.63 5.95 1.52
N ALA A 72 -33.21 6.06 0.25
CA ALA A 72 -33.64 7.12 -0.65
C ALA A 72 -35.16 7.02 -0.92
N GLN A 73 -35.83 8.19 -0.99
CA GLN A 73 -37.24 8.29 -1.42
C GLN A 73 -37.38 8.23 -2.94
N ALA A 74 -36.40 8.80 -3.65
CA ALA A 74 -36.30 8.79 -5.10
C ALA A 74 -34.86 8.97 -5.55
N VAL A 75 -34.52 8.43 -6.71
CA VAL A 75 -33.23 8.61 -7.38
C VAL A 75 -33.47 8.99 -8.82
N SER A 76 -32.74 9.95 -9.33
CA SER A 76 -32.76 10.33 -10.76
C SER A 76 -31.33 10.35 -11.30
N LEU A 77 -31.16 9.89 -12.54
CA LEU A 77 -29.91 10.04 -13.27
C LEU A 77 -29.86 11.43 -13.90
N ILE A 78 -28.80 12.17 -13.62
CA ILE A 78 -28.53 13.50 -14.23
C ILE A 78 -27.18 13.48 -14.93
N GLY A 79 -27.04 14.27 -15.99
CA GLY A 79 -25.82 14.32 -16.76
C GLY A 79 -25.96 15.12 -18.04
N ASP A 80 -24.93 15.04 -18.89
CA ASP A 80 -24.89 15.76 -20.19
C ASP A 80 -26.08 15.40 -21.08
N HIS A 81 -26.58 14.16 -20.97
CA HIS A 81 -27.67 13.62 -21.78
C HIS A 81 -29.03 14.27 -21.47
N ASN A 82 -29.20 14.92 -20.33
CA ASN A 82 -30.48 15.55 -19.95
C ASN A 82 -30.31 16.95 -19.34
N PHE A 83 -29.21 17.62 -19.65
CA PHE A 83 -28.88 18.96 -19.14
C PHE A 83 -28.93 19.05 -17.60
N TRP A 84 -28.56 17.95 -16.94
CA TRP A 84 -28.52 17.84 -15.48
C TRP A 84 -29.88 18.03 -14.80
N ASP A 85 -31.00 17.74 -15.51
CA ASP A 85 -32.36 17.88 -14.98
C ASP A 85 -32.81 16.60 -14.28
N LYS A 86 -32.95 16.66 -12.96
CA LYS A 86 -33.41 15.57 -12.09
C LYS A 86 -34.86 15.14 -12.29
N ASN A 87 -35.66 15.90 -13.06
CA ASN A 87 -37.08 15.62 -13.26
C ASN A 87 -37.36 14.73 -14.48
N THR A 88 -36.35 14.34 -15.27
CA THR A 88 -36.55 13.65 -16.55
C THR A 88 -36.24 12.16 -16.52
N HIS A 89 -35.23 11.73 -15.77
CA HIS A 89 -34.72 10.34 -15.78
C HIS A 89 -34.78 9.71 -14.39
N HIS A 90 -36.01 9.42 -13.94
CA HIS A 90 -36.22 8.76 -12.64
C HIS A 90 -35.83 7.29 -12.71
N MET A 91 -35.02 6.85 -11.76
CA MET A 91 -34.61 5.46 -11.61
C MET A 91 -35.70 4.63 -10.93
N VAL A 92 -35.72 3.34 -11.20
CA VAL A 92 -36.68 2.39 -10.64
C VAL A 92 -35.99 1.53 -9.60
N ARG A 93 -36.63 1.39 -8.44
CA ARG A 93 -36.10 0.54 -7.36
C ARG A 93 -36.38 -0.93 -7.66
N ILE A 94 -35.34 -1.76 -7.55
CA ILE A 94 -35.46 -3.22 -7.76
C ILE A 94 -35.98 -3.87 -6.46
N ALA A 95 -37.25 -4.16 -6.43
CA ALA A 95 -37.93 -4.83 -5.30
C ALA A 95 -37.51 -4.26 -3.93
N SER A 96 -37.09 -5.10 -3.00
CA SER A 96 -36.61 -4.71 -1.65
C SER A 96 -35.10 -4.61 -1.52
N SER A 97 -34.33 -4.70 -2.63
CA SER A 97 -32.87 -4.75 -2.61
C SER A 97 -32.21 -3.44 -2.14
N GLY A 98 -32.92 -2.31 -2.23
CA GLY A 98 -32.34 -0.98 -2.02
C GLY A 98 -31.53 -0.47 -3.20
N ILE A 99 -31.49 -1.22 -4.31
CA ILE A 99 -30.81 -0.84 -5.54
C ILE A 99 -31.81 -0.15 -6.48
N TRP A 100 -31.34 0.93 -7.10
CA TRP A 100 -32.07 1.69 -8.13
C TRP A 100 -31.38 1.48 -9.47
N GLU A 101 -32.16 1.34 -10.56
CA GLU A 101 -31.63 1.16 -11.90
C GLU A 101 -32.38 1.99 -12.94
N ILE A 102 -31.69 2.32 -14.03
CA ILE A 102 -32.24 2.89 -15.26
C ILE A 102 -31.36 2.49 -16.45
N PHE A 103 -31.98 2.36 -17.64
CA PHE A 103 -31.25 2.26 -18.90
C PHE A 103 -31.54 3.51 -19.75
N ILE A 104 -30.50 4.11 -20.27
CA ILE A 104 -30.60 5.27 -21.17
C ILE A 104 -30.08 4.87 -22.55
N PRO A 105 -30.95 4.87 -23.58
CA PRO A 105 -30.55 4.56 -24.96
C PRO A 105 -29.56 5.59 -25.50
N ASP A 106 -28.75 5.17 -26.45
CA ASP A 106 -27.88 6.01 -27.30
C ASP A 106 -26.80 6.81 -26.54
N ILE A 107 -26.60 6.58 -25.22
CA ILE A 107 -25.48 7.16 -24.48
C ILE A 107 -24.41 6.11 -24.20
N GLY A 108 -23.13 6.50 -24.27
CA GLY A 108 -21.99 5.60 -24.14
C GLY A 108 -20.80 6.25 -23.45
N VAL A 109 -19.64 5.70 -23.74
CA VAL A 109 -18.34 6.13 -23.16
C VAL A 109 -18.15 7.65 -23.28
N GLY A 110 -17.62 8.26 -22.21
CA GLY A 110 -17.36 9.70 -22.11
C GLY A 110 -18.54 10.52 -21.59
N THR A 111 -19.76 9.94 -21.47
CA THR A 111 -20.92 10.65 -20.92
C THR A 111 -20.70 10.94 -19.45
N LYS A 112 -20.85 12.21 -19.04
CA LYS A 112 -20.76 12.63 -17.64
C LYS A 112 -22.11 12.50 -16.96
N TYR A 113 -22.10 12.00 -15.73
CA TYR A 113 -23.32 11.77 -14.98
C TYR A 113 -23.12 11.87 -13.47
N LYS A 114 -24.23 12.00 -12.75
CA LYS A 114 -24.37 11.85 -11.30
C LYS A 114 -25.73 11.20 -10.96
N PHE A 115 -25.85 10.75 -9.71
CA PHE A 115 -27.13 10.37 -9.13
C PHE A 115 -27.68 11.52 -8.29
N ALA A 116 -28.78 12.12 -8.70
CA ALA A 116 -29.54 13.01 -7.84
C ALA A 116 -30.40 12.15 -6.90
N ILE A 117 -30.12 12.19 -5.62
CA ILE A 117 -30.75 11.34 -4.59
C ILE A 117 -31.60 12.20 -3.68
N CYS A 118 -32.89 11.84 -3.55
CA CYS A 118 -33.79 12.42 -2.56
C CYS A 118 -33.70 11.65 -1.26
N GLY A 119 -33.08 12.23 -0.26
CA GLY A 119 -32.94 11.63 1.05
C GLY A 119 -34.28 11.52 1.80
N LYS A 120 -34.26 10.84 2.93
CA LYS A 120 -35.45 10.63 3.78
C LYS A 120 -36.09 11.95 4.29
N ASP A 121 -35.30 13.00 4.37
CA ASP A 121 -35.74 14.36 4.72
C ASP A 121 -36.37 15.15 3.56
N GLY A 122 -36.37 14.57 2.35
CA GLY A 122 -36.88 15.20 1.13
C GLY A 122 -35.86 16.12 0.44
N ARG A 123 -34.62 16.24 0.95
CA ARG A 123 -33.55 17.01 0.32
C ARG A 123 -32.92 16.23 -0.83
N TRP A 124 -32.70 16.90 -1.95
CA TRP A 124 -31.99 16.36 -3.08
C TRP A 124 -30.52 16.74 -3.04
N VAL A 125 -29.64 15.76 -3.22
CA VAL A 125 -28.20 15.93 -3.33
C VAL A 125 -27.69 15.19 -4.56
N ASP A 126 -26.75 15.80 -5.28
CA ASP A 126 -26.19 15.25 -6.51
C ASP A 126 -24.86 14.53 -6.19
N HIS A 127 -24.91 13.20 -6.11
CA HIS A 127 -23.78 12.36 -5.76
C HIS A 127 -23.03 11.81 -6.98
N ALA A 128 -21.70 11.74 -6.88
CA ALA A 128 -20.92 10.91 -7.78
C ALA A 128 -21.25 9.42 -7.57
N ASP A 129 -21.04 8.61 -8.59
CA ASP A 129 -21.25 7.17 -8.52
C ASP A 129 -20.18 6.51 -7.66
N PRO A 130 -20.54 5.81 -6.56
CA PRO A 130 -19.57 5.08 -5.73
C PRO A 130 -18.79 4.02 -6.51
N MET A 131 -19.34 3.51 -7.61
CA MET A 131 -18.73 2.50 -8.48
C MET A 131 -18.08 3.09 -9.72
N SER A 132 -17.91 4.41 -9.78
CA SER A 132 -17.31 5.10 -10.93
C SER A 132 -15.91 4.57 -11.22
N ARG A 133 -15.68 4.24 -12.51
CA ARG A 133 -14.39 3.77 -13.02
C ARG A 133 -13.56 4.88 -13.67
N ALA A 134 -14.19 6.02 -13.96
CA ALA A 134 -13.56 7.24 -14.43
C ALA A 134 -14.30 8.46 -13.93
N THR A 135 -13.60 9.56 -13.71
CA THR A 135 -14.13 10.81 -13.14
C THR A 135 -13.63 12.00 -13.93
N GLU A 136 -14.29 13.13 -13.74
CA GLU A 136 -13.71 14.42 -14.15
C GLU A 136 -12.47 14.75 -13.32
N ILE A 137 -11.62 15.61 -13.89
CA ILE A 137 -10.47 16.16 -13.15
C ILE A 137 -10.99 17.17 -12.12
N PRO A 138 -10.59 17.04 -10.83
CA PRO A 138 -10.95 18.02 -9.82
C PRO A 138 -10.57 19.47 -10.20
N PRO A 139 -11.39 20.47 -9.83
CA PRO A 139 -12.49 20.42 -8.84
C PRO A 139 -13.84 19.96 -9.39
N LEU A 140 -13.94 19.51 -10.63
CA LEU A 140 -15.14 18.90 -11.17
C LEU A 140 -15.37 17.53 -10.52
N THR A 141 -16.63 17.08 -10.43
CA THR A 141 -17.00 15.97 -9.55
C THR A 141 -17.93 14.94 -10.19
N ALA A 142 -18.15 15.01 -11.51
CA ALA A 142 -19.00 14.05 -12.18
C ALA A 142 -18.26 12.74 -12.44
N SER A 143 -19.00 11.64 -12.39
CA SER A 143 -18.58 10.35 -12.89
C SER A 143 -18.65 10.32 -14.41
N ILE A 144 -17.82 9.52 -15.05
CA ILE A 144 -17.76 9.37 -16.50
C ILE A 144 -18.06 7.91 -16.85
N VAL A 145 -18.94 7.67 -17.83
CA VAL A 145 -19.18 6.34 -18.38
C VAL A 145 -17.89 5.83 -19.02
N GLU A 146 -17.39 4.72 -18.53
CA GLU A 146 -16.12 4.12 -18.95
C GLU A 146 -16.30 2.68 -19.41
N GLU A 147 -15.64 2.32 -20.51
CA GLU A 147 -15.51 0.96 -21.00
C GLU A 147 -14.06 0.77 -21.48
N SER A 148 -13.30 -0.04 -20.75
CA SER A 148 -11.90 -0.29 -21.10
C SER A 148 -11.77 -1.14 -22.36
N ASN A 149 -10.90 -0.71 -23.25
CA ASN A 149 -10.47 -1.48 -24.42
C ASN A 149 -8.99 -1.89 -24.33
N TYR A 150 -8.41 -1.81 -23.14
CA TYR A 150 -7.00 -2.13 -22.93
C TYR A 150 -6.73 -3.63 -23.10
N VAL A 151 -5.72 -3.96 -23.86
CA VAL A 151 -5.24 -5.33 -24.07
C VAL A 151 -3.91 -5.49 -23.36
N TRP A 152 -3.90 -6.28 -22.30
CA TRP A 152 -2.72 -6.54 -21.51
C TRP A 152 -1.66 -7.35 -22.26
N SER A 153 -0.38 -7.01 -22.06
CA SER A 153 0.76 -7.77 -22.60
C SER A 153 1.55 -8.55 -21.53
N ASP A 154 1.14 -8.49 -20.29
CA ASP A 154 1.82 -8.95 -19.09
C ASP A 154 1.56 -10.41 -18.67
N SER A 155 1.04 -11.24 -19.56
CA SER A 155 0.69 -12.64 -19.23
C SER A 155 1.87 -13.46 -18.68
N GLU A 156 3.10 -13.18 -19.12
CA GLU A 156 4.31 -13.83 -18.60
C GLU A 156 4.58 -13.41 -17.15
N TRP A 157 4.44 -12.11 -16.84
CA TRP A 157 4.55 -11.57 -15.50
C TRP A 157 3.52 -12.20 -14.55
N ILE A 158 2.24 -12.23 -14.93
CA ILE A 158 1.18 -12.84 -14.13
C ILE A 158 1.46 -14.31 -13.83
N ASN A 159 1.93 -15.08 -14.83
CA ASN A 159 2.33 -16.49 -14.63
C ASN A 159 3.53 -16.63 -13.68
N LYS A 160 4.50 -15.71 -13.73
CA LYS A 160 5.63 -15.65 -12.81
C LYS A 160 5.17 -15.32 -11.40
N ARG A 161 4.29 -14.30 -11.27
CA ARG A 161 3.72 -13.85 -10.00
C ARG A 161 3.02 -14.97 -9.24
N THR A 162 2.25 -15.84 -9.90
CA THR A 162 1.53 -16.93 -9.22
C THR A 162 2.43 -17.90 -8.45
N LYS A 163 3.74 -17.87 -8.71
CA LYS A 163 4.76 -18.70 -8.06
C LYS A 163 5.68 -17.90 -7.15
N PHE A 164 5.42 -16.61 -7.00
CA PHE A 164 6.26 -15.71 -6.24
C PHE A 164 6.02 -15.89 -4.74
N GLU A 165 7.08 -16.21 -4.02
CA GLU A 165 7.11 -16.33 -2.57
C GLU A 165 7.80 -15.09 -1.98
N SER A 166 7.05 -14.01 -1.76
CA SER A 166 7.59 -12.70 -1.38
C SER A 166 8.44 -12.73 -0.10
N TRP A 167 8.09 -13.59 0.87
CA TRP A 167 8.85 -13.74 2.12
C TRP A 167 10.24 -14.36 1.91
N ARG A 168 10.46 -15.11 0.83
CA ARG A 168 11.73 -15.77 0.46
C ARG A 168 12.36 -15.18 -0.81
N SER A 169 11.95 -14.01 -1.22
CA SER A 169 12.42 -13.35 -2.43
C SER A 169 12.97 -11.97 -2.12
N PRO A 170 13.87 -11.43 -2.94
CA PRO A 170 14.31 -10.05 -2.79
C PRO A 170 13.14 -9.11 -3.08
N VAL A 171 12.75 -8.28 -2.11
CA VAL A 171 11.74 -7.23 -2.25
C VAL A 171 12.36 -5.91 -1.79
N SER A 172 12.55 -5.02 -2.74
CA SER A 172 13.03 -3.65 -2.55
C SER A 172 12.08 -2.72 -3.29
N VAL A 173 11.40 -1.87 -2.54
CA VAL A 173 10.28 -1.04 -3.00
C VAL A 173 10.71 0.41 -3.14
N TYR A 174 10.37 1.02 -4.26
CA TYR A 174 10.49 2.45 -4.50
C TYR A 174 9.10 3.09 -4.34
N GLU A 175 8.88 3.83 -3.26
CA GLU A 175 7.62 4.50 -2.97
C GLU A 175 7.54 5.83 -3.70
N VAL A 176 6.43 6.08 -4.41
CA VAL A 176 6.31 7.19 -5.38
C VAL A 176 4.97 7.91 -5.26
N HIS A 177 5.01 9.24 -5.14
CA HIS A 177 3.88 10.11 -5.43
C HIS A 177 3.96 10.58 -6.88
N LEU A 178 3.09 10.07 -7.76
CA LEU A 178 3.18 10.29 -9.21
C LEU A 178 3.18 11.77 -9.59
N GLY A 179 2.36 12.60 -8.94
CA GLY A 179 2.19 14.01 -9.25
C GLY A 179 3.42 14.88 -8.98
N SER A 180 4.32 14.46 -8.07
CA SER A 180 5.50 15.21 -7.68
C SER A 180 6.83 14.49 -7.93
N TRP A 181 6.83 13.27 -8.45
CA TRP A 181 8.05 12.63 -8.91
C TRP A 181 8.70 13.47 -10.02
N LYS A 182 7.91 13.87 -10.99
CA LYS A 182 8.25 14.87 -12.02
C LYS A 182 6.97 15.60 -12.45
N LEU A 183 6.94 16.91 -12.31
CA LEU A 183 5.72 17.68 -12.57
C LEU A 183 5.25 17.58 -14.01
N GLY A 184 3.94 17.45 -14.19
CA GLY A 184 3.27 17.55 -15.49
C GLY A 184 3.33 16.29 -16.36
N LEU A 185 3.85 15.17 -15.85
CA LEU A 185 3.86 13.91 -16.60
C LEU A 185 2.49 13.21 -16.54
N SER A 186 2.07 12.68 -17.68
CA SER A 186 0.95 11.75 -17.81
C SER A 186 1.36 10.33 -17.43
N TYR A 187 0.37 9.43 -17.23
CA TYR A 187 0.64 8.00 -17.02
C TYR A 187 1.51 7.39 -18.12
N ARG A 188 1.30 7.81 -19.40
CA ARG A 188 2.10 7.31 -20.53
C ARG A 188 3.54 7.81 -20.52
N GLU A 189 3.79 9.04 -20.12
CA GLU A 189 5.14 9.58 -19.98
C GLU A 189 5.85 8.96 -18.78
N LEU A 190 5.15 8.74 -17.66
CA LEU A 190 5.64 8.00 -16.51
C LEU A 190 6.01 6.54 -16.87
N ALA A 191 5.25 5.90 -17.76
CA ALA A 191 5.57 4.55 -18.24
C ALA A 191 6.92 4.47 -19.00
N ILE A 192 7.46 5.58 -19.42
CA ILE A 192 8.79 5.66 -20.04
C ILE A 192 9.83 6.09 -19.02
N GLU A 193 9.64 7.28 -18.42
CA GLU A 193 10.67 7.91 -17.59
C GLU A 193 10.84 7.22 -16.21
N LEU A 194 9.72 6.93 -15.52
CA LEU A 194 9.76 6.28 -14.21
C LEU A 194 10.26 4.83 -14.32
N VAL A 195 9.78 4.09 -15.32
CA VAL A 195 10.16 2.68 -15.51
C VAL A 195 11.67 2.56 -15.76
N ASP A 196 12.22 3.37 -16.66
CA ASP A 196 13.65 3.37 -16.95
C ASP A 196 14.47 3.74 -15.71
N TYR A 197 14.01 4.72 -14.94
CA TYR A 197 14.68 5.14 -13.71
C TYR A 197 14.67 4.04 -12.64
N VAL A 198 13.53 3.46 -12.32
CA VAL A 198 13.38 2.42 -11.29
C VAL A 198 14.20 1.19 -11.67
N ARG A 199 14.19 0.80 -12.96
CA ARG A 199 15.01 -0.30 -13.47
C ARG A 199 16.52 0.00 -13.30
N ALA A 200 16.96 1.22 -13.60
CA ALA A 200 18.36 1.63 -13.43
C ALA A 200 18.78 1.65 -11.95
N GLN A 201 17.89 2.03 -11.04
CA GLN A 201 18.12 1.99 -9.59
C GLN A 201 18.03 0.57 -9.01
N GLY A 202 17.53 -0.40 -9.78
CA GLY A 202 17.53 -1.81 -9.41
C GLY A 202 16.45 -2.24 -8.41
N PHE A 203 15.47 -1.40 -8.10
CA PHE A 203 14.32 -1.77 -7.27
C PHE A 203 13.51 -2.88 -7.94
N THR A 204 12.86 -3.69 -7.12
CA THR A 204 12.04 -4.83 -7.59
C THR A 204 10.57 -4.48 -7.72
N HIS A 205 10.11 -3.49 -6.97
CA HIS A 205 8.72 -3.04 -6.95
C HIS A 205 8.66 -1.52 -6.88
N VAL A 206 7.54 -0.99 -7.35
CA VAL A 206 7.11 0.39 -7.10
C VAL A 206 5.89 0.34 -6.19
N GLU A 207 5.82 1.23 -5.21
CA GLU A 207 4.61 1.48 -4.42
C GLU A 207 4.09 2.89 -4.74
N PHE A 208 2.89 2.99 -5.28
CA PHE A 208 2.27 4.28 -5.55
C PHE A 208 1.48 4.75 -4.32
N LEU A 209 1.77 5.96 -3.84
CA LEU A 209 0.84 6.66 -2.97
C LEU A 209 -0.54 6.67 -3.61
N PRO A 210 -1.65 6.85 -2.85
CA PRO A 210 -2.98 6.57 -3.38
C PRO A 210 -3.25 7.25 -4.72
N VAL A 211 -3.43 6.45 -5.77
CA VAL A 211 -3.83 6.92 -7.11
C VAL A 211 -5.34 6.90 -7.29
N THR A 212 -6.09 6.45 -6.30
CA THR A 212 -7.56 6.54 -6.27
C THR A 212 -8.01 8.00 -6.34
N GLU A 213 -9.10 8.28 -7.06
CA GLU A 213 -9.52 9.68 -7.26
C GLU A 213 -9.90 10.36 -5.94
N HIS A 214 -9.42 11.58 -5.79
CA HIS A 214 -9.57 12.42 -4.60
C HIS A 214 -9.66 13.90 -4.98
N PRO A 215 -10.49 14.72 -4.29
CA PRO A 215 -10.68 16.12 -4.66
C PRO A 215 -9.54 17.03 -4.19
N TYR A 216 -8.91 16.69 -3.05
CA TYR A 216 -7.98 17.56 -2.34
C TYR A 216 -6.53 17.09 -2.54
N GLY A 217 -5.79 17.76 -3.43
CA GLY A 217 -4.38 17.45 -3.74
C GLY A 217 -3.47 17.32 -2.52
N PRO A 218 -3.53 18.28 -1.55
CA PRO A 218 -2.72 18.19 -0.33
C PRO A 218 -3.03 17.02 0.61
N SER A 219 -4.03 16.20 0.30
CA SER A 219 -4.23 14.92 0.99
C SER A 219 -3.35 13.80 0.44
N TRP A 220 -2.56 14.04 -0.63
CA TRP A 220 -1.70 13.07 -1.31
C TRP A 220 -2.44 11.83 -1.82
N GLY A 221 -3.77 11.91 -1.90
CA GLY A 221 -4.65 10.81 -2.26
C GLY A 221 -5.31 10.10 -1.08
N TYR A 222 -4.99 10.42 0.17
CA TYR A 222 -5.58 9.75 1.35
C TYR A 222 -7.02 10.18 1.68
N GLN A 223 -7.59 11.16 0.97
CA GLN A 223 -9.01 11.52 1.08
C GLN A 223 -9.80 11.07 -0.15
N VAL A 224 -9.96 9.77 -0.29
CA VAL A 224 -10.55 9.10 -1.46
C VAL A 224 -12.04 9.39 -1.59
N THR A 225 -12.48 9.75 -2.80
CA THR A 225 -13.91 9.91 -3.14
C THR A 225 -14.41 8.88 -4.15
N SER A 226 -13.53 8.26 -4.94
CA SER A 226 -13.89 7.23 -5.92
C SER A 226 -12.97 6.02 -5.81
N PHE A 227 -13.44 4.96 -5.15
CA PHE A 227 -12.65 3.78 -4.78
C PHE A 227 -12.34 2.83 -5.94
N PHE A 228 -12.94 3.06 -7.12
CA PHE A 228 -12.80 2.24 -8.33
C PHE A 228 -12.24 3.02 -9.53
N ALA A 229 -11.82 4.28 -9.34
CA ALA A 229 -11.25 5.10 -10.40
C ALA A 229 -9.83 5.53 -10.07
N PRO A 230 -8.85 5.36 -10.98
CA PRO A 230 -7.58 6.05 -10.89
C PRO A 230 -7.80 7.54 -11.12
N THR A 231 -6.99 8.38 -10.49
CA THR A 231 -7.11 9.83 -10.64
C THR A 231 -6.94 10.26 -12.10
N SER A 232 -7.87 11.06 -12.58
CA SER A 232 -7.88 11.58 -13.95
C SER A 232 -6.82 12.66 -14.20
N ARG A 233 -6.06 13.09 -13.17
CA ARG A 233 -5.00 14.10 -13.28
C ARG A 233 -3.90 13.74 -14.26
N PHE A 234 -3.65 12.45 -14.44
CA PHE A 234 -2.51 11.95 -15.22
C PHE A 234 -2.92 11.22 -16.50
N GLY A 235 -4.21 11.10 -16.78
CA GLY A 235 -4.73 10.43 -17.98
C GLY A 235 -5.96 9.56 -17.71
N SER A 236 -6.29 8.72 -18.68
CA SER A 236 -7.42 7.80 -18.61
C SER A 236 -7.10 6.54 -17.76
N PRO A 237 -8.13 5.77 -17.37
CA PRO A 237 -7.93 4.46 -16.76
C PRO A 237 -7.06 3.50 -17.58
N ASP A 238 -7.21 3.50 -18.90
CA ASP A 238 -6.39 2.66 -19.79
C ASP A 238 -4.94 3.17 -19.89
N ASP A 239 -4.68 4.47 -19.69
CA ASP A 239 -3.31 4.99 -19.58
C ASP A 239 -2.63 4.54 -18.29
N PHE A 240 -3.38 4.40 -17.19
CA PHE A 240 -2.83 3.82 -15.96
C PHE A 240 -2.53 2.32 -16.11
N LYS A 241 -3.40 1.56 -16.80
CA LYS A 241 -3.10 0.16 -17.18
C LYS A 241 -1.82 0.07 -18.01
N PHE A 242 -1.62 1.00 -18.95
CA PHE A 242 -0.40 1.06 -19.75
C PHE A 242 0.87 1.27 -18.88
N LEU A 243 0.80 2.12 -17.85
CA LEU A 243 1.90 2.30 -16.91
C LEU A 243 2.22 1.00 -16.14
N VAL A 244 1.19 0.30 -15.64
CA VAL A 244 1.37 -0.98 -14.94
C VAL A 244 1.96 -2.04 -15.85
N ASP A 245 1.45 -2.18 -17.08
CA ASP A 245 1.93 -3.13 -18.08
C ASP A 245 3.41 -2.86 -18.45
N ALA A 246 3.81 -1.59 -18.55
CA ALA A 246 5.19 -1.19 -18.80
C ALA A 246 6.14 -1.55 -17.63
N LEU A 247 5.68 -1.43 -16.39
CA LEU A 247 6.42 -1.86 -15.19
C LEU A 247 6.60 -3.38 -15.20
N HIS A 248 5.55 -4.15 -15.49
CA HIS A 248 5.61 -5.59 -15.62
C HIS A 248 6.56 -6.04 -16.72
N ALA A 249 6.54 -5.37 -17.88
CA ALA A 249 7.48 -5.63 -18.99
C ALA A 249 8.94 -5.36 -18.60
N ALA A 250 9.18 -4.49 -17.62
CA ALA A 250 10.50 -4.21 -17.05
C ALA A 250 10.88 -5.12 -15.86
N ASP A 251 10.09 -6.14 -15.56
CA ASP A 251 10.24 -7.06 -14.41
C ASP A 251 10.13 -6.35 -13.05
N ILE A 252 9.25 -5.34 -12.95
CA ILE A 252 8.99 -4.53 -11.77
C ILE A 252 7.53 -4.73 -11.34
N GLY A 253 7.32 -5.18 -10.09
CA GLY A 253 5.98 -5.31 -9.50
C GLY A 253 5.40 -3.97 -9.05
N VAL A 254 4.07 -3.91 -8.95
CA VAL A 254 3.34 -2.70 -8.59
C VAL A 254 2.54 -2.92 -7.32
N ILE A 255 2.78 -2.11 -6.31
CA ILE A 255 2.02 -2.03 -5.07
C ILE A 255 1.20 -0.74 -5.11
N LEU A 256 -0.04 -0.81 -4.68
CA LEU A 256 -0.91 0.35 -4.56
C LEU A 256 -1.23 0.62 -3.10
N ASP A 257 -1.15 1.88 -2.70
CA ASP A 257 -1.63 2.32 -1.40
C ASP A 257 -3.16 2.40 -1.42
N TRP A 258 -3.81 1.56 -0.61
CA TRP A 258 -5.27 1.41 -0.53
C TRP A 258 -5.77 1.91 0.83
N VAL A 259 -6.76 2.81 0.80
CA VAL A 259 -7.25 3.56 1.97
C VAL A 259 -8.66 3.10 2.37
N PRO A 260 -8.84 1.95 3.05
CA PRO A 260 -10.16 1.46 3.45
C PRO A 260 -10.63 2.00 4.81
N ALA A 261 -9.80 2.75 5.52
CA ALA A 261 -10.09 3.18 6.89
C ALA A 261 -11.16 4.28 6.94
N HIS A 262 -11.09 5.23 6.01
CA HIS A 262 -11.88 6.46 6.08
C HIS A 262 -12.10 7.10 4.70
N PHE A 263 -12.95 8.14 4.66
CA PHE A 263 -13.21 8.95 3.47
C PHE A 263 -13.60 10.38 3.89
N PRO A 264 -13.47 11.39 2.99
CA PRO A 264 -13.76 12.80 3.32
C PRO A 264 -15.25 13.06 3.49
N LYS A 265 -15.58 14.18 4.14
CA LYS A 265 -16.96 14.63 4.40
C LYS A 265 -17.65 15.33 3.23
N ASP A 266 -17.12 15.19 2.02
CA ASP A 266 -17.67 15.78 0.82
C ASP A 266 -19.07 15.22 0.53
N GLU A 267 -20.09 16.09 0.61
CA GLU A 267 -21.48 15.69 0.50
C GLU A 267 -21.84 15.09 -0.87
N TRP A 268 -21.13 15.49 -1.93
CA TRP A 268 -21.32 14.97 -3.27
C TRP A 268 -20.70 13.56 -3.48
N ALA A 269 -19.93 13.05 -2.52
CA ALA A 269 -19.32 11.71 -2.54
C ALA A 269 -20.10 10.74 -1.64
N LEU A 270 -19.42 9.99 -0.75
CA LEU A 270 -20.04 8.94 0.05
C LEU A 270 -20.76 9.42 1.31
N ALA A 271 -20.43 10.63 1.81
CA ALA A 271 -20.98 11.14 3.07
C ALA A 271 -22.51 11.31 2.98
N GLN A 272 -23.23 10.73 3.95
CA GLN A 272 -24.70 10.81 4.02
C GLN A 272 -25.39 10.42 2.69
N PHE A 273 -24.87 9.42 1.99
CA PHE A 273 -25.11 9.13 0.59
C PHE A 273 -26.59 9.03 0.17
N ASP A 274 -27.44 8.46 0.99
CA ASP A 274 -28.90 8.36 0.71
C ASP A 274 -29.73 9.24 1.67
N GLY A 275 -29.12 10.30 2.22
CA GLY A 275 -29.70 11.15 3.26
C GLY A 275 -29.58 10.54 4.66
N THR A 276 -28.82 9.47 4.79
CA THR A 276 -28.51 8.81 6.07
C THR A 276 -27.02 8.44 6.12
N ALA A 277 -26.50 8.11 7.30
CA ALA A 277 -25.17 7.53 7.46
C ALA A 277 -25.17 6.11 6.84
N LEU A 278 -24.95 6.04 5.51
CA LEU A 278 -25.02 4.80 4.75
C LEU A 278 -23.69 4.06 4.74
N TYR A 279 -22.63 4.72 4.33
CA TYR A 279 -21.27 4.16 4.30
C TYR A 279 -20.55 4.32 5.63
N GLU A 280 -20.81 5.40 6.36
CA GLU A 280 -20.26 5.69 7.68
C GLU A 280 -21.15 5.20 8.81
N HIS A 281 -20.64 5.23 10.03
CA HIS A 281 -21.43 4.98 11.23
C HIS A 281 -22.15 6.24 11.69
N SER A 282 -23.41 6.14 12.12
CA SER A 282 -24.23 7.28 12.51
C SER A 282 -23.81 7.95 13.84
N ASP A 283 -23.15 7.20 14.74
CA ASP A 283 -22.59 7.73 15.97
C ASP A 283 -21.18 8.25 15.69
N PRO A 284 -20.89 9.56 15.88
CA PRO A 284 -19.58 10.15 15.59
C PRO A 284 -18.44 9.54 16.41
N ARG A 285 -18.73 8.92 17.56
CA ARG A 285 -17.73 8.19 18.35
C ARG A 285 -17.22 6.92 17.65
N LEU A 286 -17.94 6.43 16.64
CA LEU A 286 -17.57 5.30 15.79
C LEU A 286 -17.35 5.72 14.33
N GLY A 287 -17.95 6.83 13.90
CA GLY A 287 -18.08 7.25 12.51
C GLY A 287 -17.19 8.41 12.09
N GLU A 288 -16.40 9.01 12.98
CA GLU A 288 -15.54 10.15 12.64
C GLU A 288 -14.11 10.00 13.19
N HIS A 289 -13.11 10.39 12.40
CA HIS A 289 -11.73 10.58 12.86
C HIS A 289 -11.53 12.03 13.32
N PRO A 290 -11.26 12.27 14.62
CA PRO A 290 -11.05 13.63 15.13
C PRO A 290 -9.83 14.33 14.53
N ASP A 291 -8.72 13.57 14.33
CA ASP A 291 -7.43 14.11 13.88
C ASP A 291 -7.46 14.50 12.40
N TRP A 292 -8.15 13.73 11.57
CA TRP A 292 -8.14 13.91 10.11
C TRP A 292 -9.40 14.61 9.58
N GLY A 293 -10.43 14.77 10.42
CA GLY A 293 -11.71 15.36 10.03
C GLY A 293 -12.50 14.54 9.02
N THR A 294 -12.19 13.24 8.89
CA THR A 294 -12.79 12.31 7.94
C THR A 294 -13.86 11.44 8.60
N LEU A 295 -14.65 10.72 7.77
CA LEU A 295 -15.63 9.73 8.23
C LEU A 295 -15.00 8.34 8.23
N ILE A 296 -15.41 7.49 9.19
CA ILE A 296 -15.01 6.09 9.29
C ILE A 296 -16.11 5.23 8.68
N PHE A 297 -15.71 4.28 7.84
CA PHE A 297 -16.65 3.29 7.28
C PHE A 297 -17.34 2.46 8.37
N ASN A 298 -18.62 2.17 8.18
CA ASN A 298 -19.36 1.20 9.00
C ASN A 298 -19.01 -0.24 8.56
N PHE A 299 -17.88 -0.74 9.08
CA PHE A 299 -17.34 -2.06 8.74
C PHE A 299 -18.30 -3.21 9.10
N GLY A 300 -19.23 -2.98 10.03
CA GLY A 300 -20.25 -3.96 10.43
C GLY A 300 -21.40 -4.12 9.43
N ARG A 301 -21.58 -3.16 8.50
CA ARG A 301 -22.60 -3.27 7.46
C ARG A 301 -22.11 -4.15 6.31
N ASN A 302 -22.86 -5.20 5.99
CA ASN A 302 -22.46 -6.19 4.99
C ASN A 302 -22.15 -5.57 3.62
N GLU A 303 -23.00 -4.64 3.16
CA GLU A 303 -22.83 -3.99 1.86
C GLU A 303 -21.61 -3.06 1.83
N VAL A 304 -21.28 -2.40 2.94
CA VAL A 304 -20.08 -1.54 3.06
C VAL A 304 -18.83 -2.41 3.09
N ARG A 305 -18.84 -3.51 3.85
CA ARG A 305 -17.75 -4.47 3.83
C ARG A 305 -17.54 -5.04 2.44
N ASN A 306 -18.62 -5.42 1.75
CA ASN A 306 -18.57 -5.89 0.36
C ASN A 306 -17.98 -4.84 -0.60
N PHE A 307 -18.38 -3.56 -0.46
CA PHE A 307 -17.85 -2.45 -1.24
C PHE A 307 -16.33 -2.36 -1.10
N LEU A 308 -15.81 -2.43 0.13
CA LEU A 308 -14.37 -2.34 0.39
C LEU A 308 -13.60 -3.57 -0.11
N VAL A 309 -14.09 -4.78 0.15
CA VAL A 309 -13.48 -6.02 -0.37
C VAL A 309 -13.47 -6.01 -1.89
N ALA A 310 -14.58 -5.63 -2.52
CA ALA A 310 -14.65 -5.51 -3.98
C ALA A 310 -13.70 -4.44 -4.54
N SER A 311 -13.49 -3.32 -3.83
CA SER A 311 -12.49 -2.31 -4.22
C SER A 311 -11.08 -2.88 -4.22
N ALA A 312 -10.67 -3.61 -3.17
CA ALA A 312 -9.38 -4.28 -3.14
C ALA A 312 -9.20 -5.25 -4.32
N LEU A 313 -10.21 -6.09 -4.56
CA LEU A 313 -10.18 -7.06 -5.66
C LEU A 313 -10.20 -6.40 -7.05
N TYR A 314 -10.86 -5.25 -7.19
CA TYR A 314 -10.89 -4.49 -8.43
C TYR A 314 -9.49 -4.09 -8.89
N TRP A 315 -8.67 -3.52 -8.01
CA TRP A 315 -7.31 -3.12 -8.33
C TRP A 315 -6.43 -4.32 -8.70
N LEU A 316 -6.58 -5.43 -8.00
CA LEU A 316 -5.85 -6.67 -8.28
C LEU A 316 -6.30 -7.32 -9.60
N THR A 317 -7.60 -7.22 -9.95
CA THR A 317 -8.19 -7.90 -11.11
C THR A 317 -8.11 -7.05 -12.39
N GLU A 318 -8.54 -5.78 -12.32
CA GLU A 318 -8.70 -4.92 -13.52
C GLU A 318 -7.42 -4.17 -13.86
N TYR A 319 -6.54 -3.94 -12.87
CA TYR A 319 -5.27 -3.24 -13.05
C TYR A 319 -4.04 -4.11 -12.83
N HIS A 320 -4.22 -5.40 -12.59
CA HIS A 320 -3.14 -6.39 -12.40
C HIS A 320 -2.14 -6.03 -11.28
N ILE A 321 -2.53 -5.18 -10.32
CA ILE A 321 -1.68 -4.75 -9.20
C ILE A 321 -1.16 -5.98 -8.43
N ASP A 322 0.12 -5.94 -8.02
CA ASP A 322 0.82 -7.06 -7.37
C ASP A 322 0.79 -7.02 -5.86
N GLY A 323 0.30 -5.94 -5.29
CA GLY A 323 0.13 -5.82 -3.84
C GLY A 323 -0.64 -4.59 -3.45
N LEU A 324 -1.21 -4.64 -2.24
CA LEU A 324 -1.87 -3.49 -1.61
C LEU A 324 -1.18 -3.19 -0.29
N ARG A 325 -0.72 -1.96 -0.12
CA ARG A 325 -0.40 -1.41 1.19
C ARG A 325 -1.69 -0.84 1.77
N VAL A 326 -2.10 -1.33 2.92
CA VAL A 326 -3.33 -0.91 3.59
C VAL A 326 -3.00 0.19 4.58
N ASP A 327 -3.50 1.38 4.28
CA ASP A 327 -3.30 2.59 5.04
C ASP A 327 -3.96 2.53 6.41
N ALA A 328 -3.28 3.09 7.43
CA ALA A 328 -3.81 3.38 8.75
C ALA A 328 -4.50 2.20 9.45
N VAL A 329 -4.00 0.97 9.31
CA VAL A 329 -4.60 -0.23 9.92
C VAL A 329 -4.77 -0.08 11.43
N ALA A 330 -3.83 0.57 12.12
CA ALA A 330 -3.94 0.87 13.55
C ALA A 330 -5.23 1.61 13.91
N SER A 331 -5.63 2.58 13.08
CA SER A 331 -6.87 3.35 13.29
C SER A 331 -8.14 2.53 13.09
N MET A 332 -8.05 1.48 12.27
CA MET A 332 -9.17 0.55 12.05
C MET A 332 -9.34 -0.42 13.22
N LEU A 333 -8.23 -0.90 13.81
CA LEU A 333 -8.22 -1.95 14.82
C LEU A 333 -8.71 -1.50 16.19
N TYR A 334 -8.62 -0.20 16.50
CA TYR A 334 -8.91 0.31 17.85
C TYR A 334 -10.00 1.38 17.85
N LEU A 335 -11.09 1.12 18.60
CA LEU A 335 -12.21 2.04 18.77
C LEU A 335 -11.84 3.31 19.54
N ASP A 336 -10.77 3.24 20.35
CA ASP A 336 -10.23 4.36 21.13
C ASP A 336 -9.06 5.08 20.45
N TYR A 337 -8.76 4.77 19.18
CA TYR A 337 -7.66 5.39 18.43
C TYR A 337 -7.82 6.92 18.40
N SER A 338 -6.78 7.65 18.88
CA SER A 338 -6.75 9.12 18.99
C SER A 338 -7.94 9.74 19.74
N ARG A 339 -8.56 9.01 20.68
CA ARG A 339 -9.73 9.44 21.43
C ARG A 339 -9.45 9.46 22.93
N LYS A 340 -10.09 10.40 23.63
CA LYS A 340 -10.07 10.47 25.09
C LYS A 340 -11.14 9.56 25.69
N GLU A 341 -11.03 9.35 27.01
CA GLU A 341 -12.07 8.65 27.76
C GLU A 341 -13.43 9.34 27.59
N GLY A 342 -14.47 8.57 27.26
CA GLY A 342 -15.82 9.04 26.96
C GLY A 342 -16.07 9.48 25.50
N GLU A 343 -15.03 9.58 24.66
CA GLU A 343 -15.14 9.95 23.24
C GLU A 343 -15.23 8.74 22.31
N TRP A 344 -15.26 7.52 22.84
CA TRP A 344 -15.38 6.28 22.10
C TRP A 344 -16.35 5.30 22.74
N LEU A 345 -16.74 4.27 22.00
CA LEU A 345 -17.64 3.22 22.49
C LEU A 345 -16.91 1.88 22.47
N PRO A 346 -17.03 1.06 23.54
CA PRO A 346 -16.46 -0.28 23.56
C PRO A 346 -17.21 -1.20 22.59
N ASN A 347 -16.52 -2.27 22.15
CA ASN A 347 -17.13 -3.32 21.38
C ASN A 347 -18.16 -4.13 22.22
N LYS A 348 -18.87 -5.07 21.58
CA LYS A 348 -19.90 -5.91 22.23
C LYS A 348 -19.39 -6.73 23.42
N ASN A 349 -18.08 -6.90 23.56
CA ASN A 349 -17.45 -7.63 24.66
C ASN A 349 -16.87 -6.69 25.74
N GLY A 350 -17.02 -5.36 25.57
CA GLY A 350 -16.51 -4.33 26.49
C GLY A 350 -15.04 -3.93 26.23
N GLY A 351 -14.41 -4.46 25.19
CA GLY A 351 -13.04 -4.13 24.79
C GLY A 351 -12.96 -2.95 23.82
N ARG A 352 -11.71 -2.56 23.53
CA ARG A 352 -11.40 -1.46 22.61
C ARG A 352 -11.14 -1.90 21.17
N GLU A 353 -11.04 -3.19 20.92
CA GLU A 353 -10.78 -3.75 19.61
C GLU A 353 -12.02 -3.57 18.71
N ASN A 354 -11.83 -3.09 17.49
CA ASN A 354 -12.89 -3.00 16.48
C ASN A 354 -13.04 -4.36 15.77
N LEU A 355 -13.91 -5.20 16.31
CA LEU A 355 -14.12 -6.58 15.81
C LEU A 355 -14.64 -6.62 14.37
N GLU A 356 -15.36 -5.58 13.94
CA GLU A 356 -15.93 -5.47 12.60
C GLU A 356 -14.85 -5.12 11.57
N ALA A 357 -13.90 -4.25 11.94
CA ALA A 357 -12.73 -3.97 11.12
C ALA A 357 -11.80 -5.18 11.03
N VAL A 358 -11.60 -5.92 12.13
CA VAL A 358 -10.84 -7.18 12.11
C VAL A 358 -11.46 -8.15 11.10
N GLN A 359 -12.79 -8.31 11.11
CA GLN A 359 -13.49 -9.17 10.16
C GLN A 359 -13.29 -8.71 8.71
N LEU A 360 -13.39 -7.39 8.43
CA LEU A 360 -13.13 -6.84 7.10
C LEU A 360 -11.70 -7.16 6.63
N LEU A 361 -10.70 -6.90 7.47
CA LEU A 361 -9.29 -7.11 7.12
C LEU A 361 -9.00 -8.59 6.83
N GLN A 362 -9.53 -9.50 7.67
CA GLN A 362 -9.42 -10.95 7.44
C GLN A 362 -10.10 -11.40 6.15
N GLU A 363 -11.27 -10.86 5.84
CA GLU A 363 -12.00 -11.17 4.60
C GLU A 363 -11.25 -10.63 3.38
N ALA A 364 -10.77 -9.39 3.42
CA ALA A 364 -10.02 -8.77 2.33
C ALA A 364 -8.71 -9.52 2.03
N THR A 365 -7.90 -9.80 3.05
CA THR A 365 -6.62 -10.50 2.89
C THR A 365 -6.81 -11.93 2.38
N SER A 366 -7.72 -12.70 3.01
CA SER A 366 -7.95 -14.10 2.63
C SER A 366 -8.54 -14.22 1.21
N THR A 367 -9.45 -13.32 0.83
CA THR A 367 -10.05 -13.32 -0.52
C THR A 367 -9.03 -12.90 -1.56
N ALA A 368 -8.24 -11.86 -1.28
CA ALA A 368 -7.19 -11.38 -2.17
C ALA A 368 -6.15 -12.48 -2.48
N TYR A 369 -5.60 -13.14 -1.46
CA TYR A 369 -4.65 -14.25 -1.66
C TYR A 369 -5.24 -15.47 -2.35
N LYS A 370 -6.52 -15.78 -2.08
CA LYS A 370 -7.22 -16.89 -2.73
C LYS A 370 -7.41 -16.64 -4.23
N THR A 371 -7.76 -15.41 -4.61
CA THR A 371 -8.09 -15.07 -6.00
C THR A 371 -6.87 -14.66 -6.82
N HIS A 372 -5.85 -14.09 -6.17
CA HIS A 372 -4.64 -13.59 -6.80
C HIS A 372 -3.37 -14.15 -6.10
N PRO A 373 -2.94 -15.38 -6.42
CA PRO A 373 -1.74 -15.96 -5.83
C PRO A 373 -0.48 -15.13 -6.14
N GLY A 374 0.43 -15.04 -5.16
CA GLY A 374 1.73 -14.38 -5.29
C GLY A 374 1.72 -12.86 -5.10
N ILE A 375 0.56 -12.26 -4.78
CA ILE A 375 0.47 -10.84 -4.40
C ILE A 375 1.01 -10.58 -3.00
N MET A 376 1.09 -9.31 -2.62
CA MET A 376 1.45 -8.87 -1.27
C MET A 376 0.35 -8.00 -0.66
N MET A 377 -0.14 -8.38 0.53
CA MET A 377 -0.96 -7.51 1.38
C MET A 377 -0.07 -6.99 2.52
N ILE A 378 0.11 -5.69 2.60
CA ILE A 378 1.07 -5.03 3.49
C ILE A 378 0.29 -4.11 4.44
N ALA A 379 0.48 -4.28 5.75
CA ALA A 379 -0.20 -3.44 6.75
C ALA A 379 0.69 -2.29 7.20
N GLU A 380 0.17 -1.06 7.13
CA GLU A 380 0.70 0.02 7.96
C GLU A 380 0.06 -0.06 9.34
N GLU A 381 0.76 -0.70 10.26
CA GLU A 381 0.29 -0.92 11.62
C GLU A 381 1.45 -0.69 12.61
N SER A 382 1.32 0.32 13.46
CA SER A 382 2.37 0.79 14.36
C SER A 382 2.21 0.34 15.81
N THR A 383 1.11 -0.37 16.13
CA THR A 383 0.80 -0.77 17.51
C THR A 383 1.35 -2.16 17.86
N ALA A 384 1.12 -2.58 19.11
CA ALA A 384 1.45 -3.90 19.60
C ALA A 384 0.40 -4.98 19.26
N TRP A 385 -0.47 -4.75 18.25
CA TRP A 385 -1.40 -5.79 17.81
C TRP A 385 -0.64 -7.02 17.33
N SER A 386 -0.94 -8.18 17.89
CA SER A 386 -0.22 -9.41 17.59
C SER A 386 -0.85 -10.20 16.44
N GLY A 387 -0.02 -10.80 15.59
CA GLY A 387 -0.49 -11.67 14.51
C GLY A 387 -1.07 -10.91 13.33
N VAL A 388 -0.57 -9.72 13.03
CA VAL A 388 -0.92 -8.97 11.81
C VAL A 388 -0.60 -9.81 10.58
N THR A 389 0.57 -10.46 10.57
CA THR A 389 1.03 -11.30 9.45
C THR A 389 0.79 -12.79 9.66
N ARG A 390 0.04 -13.18 10.70
CA ARG A 390 -0.38 -14.55 10.93
C ARG A 390 -1.60 -14.89 10.09
N ASP A 391 -1.68 -16.15 9.63
CA ASP A 391 -2.84 -16.65 8.87
C ASP A 391 -4.17 -16.41 9.59
N THR A 392 -5.20 -16.08 8.81
CA THR A 392 -6.57 -15.88 9.32
C THR A 392 -7.14 -17.13 9.97
N SER A 393 -6.79 -18.32 9.48
CA SER A 393 -7.18 -19.61 10.07
C SER A 393 -6.62 -19.83 11.49
N SER A 394 -5.55 -19.13 11.84
CA SER A 394 -4.91 -19.13 13.16
C SER A 394 -5.26 -17.89 14.00
N GLY A 395 -6.29 -17.14 13.58
CA GLY A 395 -6.77 -15.94 14.27
C GLY A 395 -5.97 -14.66 13.99
N GLY A 396 -5.05 -14.69 13.01
CA GLY A 396 -4.33 -13.50 12.56
C GLY A 396 -5.16 -12.65 11.58
N LEU A 397 -4.58 -11.51 11.14
CA LEU A 397 -5.21 -10.64 10.16
C LEU A 397 -4.94 -11.06 8.71
N GLY A 398 -3.98 -11.96 8.46
CA GLY A 398 -3.67 -12.53 7.16
C GLY A 398 -2.84 -11.65 6.22
N PHE A 399 -2.22 -10.58 6.71
CA PHE A 399 -1.29 -9.81 5.91
C PHE A 399 -0.01 -10.59 5.59
N GLY A 400 0.60 -10.33 4.44
CA GLY A 400 1.90 -10.89 4.12
C GLY A 400 3.04 -10.18 4.83
N PHE A 401 2.92 -8.86 4.99
CA PHE A 401 3.91 -8.01 5.64
C PHE A 401 3.28 -6.94 6.52
N LYS A 402 4.10 -6.44 7.46
CA LYS A 402 3.82 -5.28 8.30
C LYS A 402 4.99 -4.29 8.22
N TRP A 403 4.72 -3.00 8.10
CA TRP A 403 5.77 -1.98 8.23
C TRP A 403 6.36 -2.00 9.64
N ASN A 404 7.70 -2.02 9.73
CA ASN A 404 8.42 -1.96 11.00
C ASN A 404 8.68 -0.50 11.41
N MET A 405 7.64 0.16 11.90
CA MET A 405 7.74 1.56 12.36
C MET A 405 8.68 1.71 13.56
N GLY A 406 8.78 0.69 14.41
CA GLY A 406 9.70 0.69 15.55
C GLY A 406 11.16 0.72 15.11
N TRP A 407 11.55 -0.13 14.16
CA TRP A 407 12.89 -0.13 13.57
C TRP A 407 13.23 1.23 12.95
N MET A 408 12.32 1.77 12.17
CA MET A 408 12.51 3.06 11.50
C MET A 408 12.74 4.18 12.51
N HIS A 409 11.87 4.29 13.51
CA HIS A 409 11.97 5.30 14.56
C HIS A 409 13.30 5.19 15.33
N ASP A 410 13.63 3.99 15.82
CA ASP A 410 14.83 3.77 16.65
C ASP A 410 16.12 4.06 15.87
N VAL A 411 16.22 3.57 14.64
CA VAL A 411 17.43 3.79 13.81
C VAL A 411 17.60 5.26 13.42
N LEU A 412 16.51 5.95 13.04
CA LEU A 412 16.60 7.38 12.72
C LEU A 412 16.92 8.20 13.98
N GLN A 413 16.37 7.87 15.13
CA GLN A 413 16.70 8.52 16.40
C GLN A 413 18.17 8.34 16.75
N TYR A 414 18.71 7.11 16.66
CA TYR A 414 20.12 6.83 16.87
C TYR A 414 21.03 7.69 15.99
N LEU A 415 20.71 7.78 14.71
CA LEU A 415 21.53 8.52 13.75
C LEU A 415 21.42 10.05 13.89
N GLN A 416 20.36 10.57 14.50
CA GLN A 416 20.22 11.99 14.84
C GLN A 416 21.10 12.42 16.00
N HIS A 417 21.54 11.50 16.88
CA HIS A 417 22.50 11.84 17.91
C HIS A 417 23.86 12.21 17.30
N ASP A 418 24.51 13.21 17.90
CA ASP A 418 25.92 13.46 17.61
C ASP A 418 26.73 12.19 17.87
N PRO A 419 27.67 11.80 17.00
CA PRO A 419 28.44 10.57 17.16
C PRO A 419 29.11 10.37 18.51
N ILE A 420 29.50 11.45 19.19
CA ILE A 420 30.08 11.38 20.55
C ILE A 420 29.08 10.89 21.61
N HIS A 421 27.79 11.01 21.35
CA HIS A 421 26.73 10.58 22.26
C HIS A 421 26.16 9.20 21.92
N ARG A 422 26.41 8.67 20.72
CA ARG A 422 25.87 7.38 20.24
C ARG A 422 26.22 6.20 21.13
N VAL A 423 27.34 6.28 21.85
CA VAL A 423 27.72 5.27 22.85
C VAL A 423 26.64 5.01 23.91
N TYR A 424 25.88 6.02 24.28
CA TYR A 424 24.80 5.92 25.27
C TYR A 424 23.47 5.44 24.67
N HIS A 425 23.38 5.34 23.35
CA HIS A 425 22.17 5.03 22.59
C HIS A 425 22.31 3.79 21.72
N HIS A 426 23.38 3.01 21.91
CA HIS A 426 23.69 1.86 21.06
C HIS A 426 22.58 0.81 20.98
N ASN A 427 21.73 0.70 22.01
CA ASN A 427 20.57 -0.16 22.01
C ASN A 427 19.50 0.25 20.97
N GLU A 428 19.40 1.52 20.57
CA GLU A 428 18.42 1.96 19.57
C GLU A 428 18.69 1.32 18.20
N VAL A 429 19.94 1.05 17.83
CA VAL A 429 20.29 0.37 16.57
C VAL A 429 20.24 -1.16 16.65
N THR A 430 20.21 -1.74 17.88
CA THR A 430 20.24 -3.20 18.07
C THR A 430 18.93 -3.79 18.59
N PHE A 431 18.06 -2.97 19.19
CA PHE A 431 16.83 -3.43 19.86
C PHE A 431 15.85 -4.13 18.90
N SER A 432 15.74 -3.66 17.67
CA SER A 432 14.78 -4.19 16.68
C SER A 432 14.93 -5.69 16.42
N ILE A 433 16.13 -6.25 16.59
CA ILE A 433 16.39 -7.68 16.41
C ILE A 433 15.64 -8.54 17.44
N LEU A 434 15.32 -8.02 18.61
CA LEU A 434 14.59 -8.76 19.63
C LEU A 434 13.18 -9.17 19.21
N TYR A 435 12.58 -8.40 18.30
CA TYR A 435 11.24 -8.66 17.78
C TYR A 435 11.16 -8.87 16.25
N ALA A 436 12.31 -8.89 15.56
CA ALA A 436 12.40 -8.95 14.11
C ALA A 436 11.64 -10.13 13.46
N TRP A 437 11.31 -11.16 14.23
CA TRP A 437 10.59 -12.37 13.78
C TRP A 437 9.22 -12.55 14.43
N SER A 438 8.71 -11.52 15.12
CA SER A 438 7.34 -11.54 15.65
C SER A 438 6.29 -11.39 14.56
N GLU A 439 6.65 -10.73 13.47
CA GLU A 439 5.87 -10.52 12.26
C GLU A 439 6.79 -10.61 11.03
N ASN A 440 6.22 -10.66 9.83
CA ASN A 440 6.98 -10.51 8.59
C ASN A 440 7.14 -9.01 8.30
N PHE A 441 8.32 -8.47 8.57
CA PHE A 441 8.53 -7.04 8.50
C PHE A 441 9.02 -6.54 7.13
N MET A 442 8.53 -5.34 6.77
CA MET A 442 9.12 -4.45 5.79
C MET A 442 9.70 -3.24 6.52
N LEU A 443 10.92 -2.84 6.18
CA LEU A 443 11.62 -1.70 6.79
C LEU A 443 11.28 -0.44 5.98
N PRO A 444 10.44 0.47 6.49
CA PRO A 444 10.04 1.66 5.74
C PRO A 444 10.94 2.84 6.05
N LEU A 445 11.49 3.47 5.02
CA LEU A 445 11.89 4.87 5.03
C LEU A 445 10.92 5.59 4.06
N SER A 446 9.70 5.76 4.52
CA SER A 446 8.53 6.17 3.73
C SER A 446 8.41 7.71 3.60
N HIS A 447 7.40 8.14 2.85
CA HIS A 447 7.03 9.54 2.71
C HIS A 447 6.78 10.23 4.07
N ASP A 448 6.23 9.53 5.07
CA ASP A 448 5.96 10.08 6.40
C ASP A 448 7.18 10.63 7.11
N GLU A 449 8.37 10.13 6.77
CA GLU A 449 9.61 10.56 7.41
C GLU A 449 10.21 11.83 6.80
N VAL A 450 9.66 12.33 5.71
CA VAL A 450 10.21 13.47 4.97
C VAL A 450 9.19 14.59 4.73
N VAL A 451 8.20 14.70 5.61
CA VAL A 451 7.08 15.66 5.57
C VAL A 451 6.84 16.30 6.93
N HIS A 452 5.99 17.32 6.98
CA HIS A 452 5.48 17.96 8.21
C HIS A 452 6.57 18.54 9.12
N GLY A 453 7.61 19.14 8.53
CA GLY A 453 8.72 19.76 9.25
C GLY A 453 9.79 18.76 9.74
N LYS A 454 9.69 17.49 9.34
CA LYS A 454 10.70 16.47 9.67
C LYS A 454 11.99 16.61 8.84
N GLY A 455 11.95 17.35 7.71
CA GLY A 455 13.05 17.51 6.76
C GLY A 455 13.40 16.23 6.00
N GLN A 456 14.27 16.32 4.99
CA GLN A 456 14.75 15.14 4.26
C GLN A 456 15.70 14.27 5.10
N LEU A 457 15.79 12.96 4.76
CA LEU A 457 16.61 11.99 5.52
C LEU A 457 18.05 12.47 5.71
N VAL A 458 18.70 12.96 4.65
CA VAL A 458 20.08 13.45 4.71
C VAL A 458 20.27 14.61 5.70
N ASN A 459 19.25 15.42 5.94
CA ASN A 459 19.31 16.57 6.83
C ASN A 459 19.01 16.24 8.29
N LYS A 460 18.54 15.02 8.58
CA LYS A 460 18.34 14.57 9.96
C LYS A 460 19.66 14.31 10.70
N PHE A 461 20.75 14.06 9.96
CA PHE A 461 22.02 13.64 10.53
C PHE A 461 22.91 14.82 10.86
N PRO A 462 23.69 14.76 11.98
CA PRO A 462 24.65 15.77 12.35
C PRO A 462 25.90 15.75 11.44
N GLY A 463 26.68 16.82 11.52
CA GLY A 463 27.96 16.95 10.81
C GLY A 463 27.88 17.82 9.56
N ASP A 464 28.99 17.87 8.85
CA ASP A 464 29.09 18.56 7.57
C ASP A 464 28.39 17.77 6.42
N ARG A 465 28.42 18.33 5.23
CA ARG A 465 27.76 17.75 4.07
C ARG A 465 28.26 16.34 3.73
N TRP A 466 29.58 16.12 3.80
CA TRP A 466 30.16 14.81 3.54
C TRP A 466 29.72 13.78 4.59
N GLN A 467 29.78 14.15 5.88
CA GLN A 467 29.35 13.28 6.98
C GLN A 467 27.88 12.90 6.88
N LYS A 468 27.01 13.83 6.49
CA LYS A 468 25.58 13.57 6.29
C LYS A 468 25.34 12.55 5.16
N THR A 469 25.97 12.75 4.00
CA THR A 469 25.82 11.81 2.87
C THR A 469 26.51 10.47 3.15
N ALA A 470 27.63 10.44 3.87
CA ALA A 470 28.28 9.21 4.33
C ALA A 470 27.37 8.43 5.29
N THR A 471 26.77 9.11 6.29
CA THR A 471 25.81 8.50 7.22
C THR A 471 24.60 7.91 6.47
N LEU A 472 24.09 8.61 5.46
CA LEU A 472 22.98 8.13 4.64
C LEU A 472 23.35 6.85 3.86
N ARG A 473 24.52 6.81 3.23
CA ARG A 473 25.03 5.61 2.55
C ARG A 473 25.24 4.44 3.53
N ALA A 474 25.80 4.73 4.72
CA ALA A 474 25.97 3.75 5.78
C ALA A 474 24.62 3.17 6.24
N LEU A 475 23.61 4.02 6.43
CA LEU A 475 22.25 3.61 6.76
C LEU A 475 21.67 2.67 5.70
N TYR A 476 21.82 2.99 4.41
CA TYR A 476 21.32 2.13 3.34
C TYR A 476 22.05 0.77 3.31
N GLY A 477 23.37 0.75 3.43
CA GLY A 477 24.11 -0.50 3.54
C GLY A 477 23.71 -1.33 4.76
N PHE A 478 23.46 -0.71 5.90
CA PHE A 478 22.93 -1.36 7.11
C PHE A 478 21.50 -1.89 6.89
N MET A 479 20.59 -1.06 6.39
CA MET A 479 19.18 -1.39 6.17
C MET A 479 19.03 -2.58 5.21
N TRP A 480 19.74 -2.59 4.08
CA TRP A 480 19.64 -3.70 3.11
C TRP A 480 20.23 -5.01 3.62
N ALA A 481 21.19 -4.96 4.54
CA ALA A 481 21.71 -6.14 5.20
C ALA A 481 20.83 -6.62 6.38
N HIS A 482 20.06 -5.73 7.02
CA HIS A 482 19.20 -6.05 8.16
C HIS A 482 18.03 -6.97 7.72
N PRO A 483 17.52 -7.91 8.57
CA PRO A 483 16.32 -8.69 8.27
C PRO A 483 15.10 -7.83 7.95
N GLY A 484 14.29 -8.28 7.00
CA GLY A 484 13.07 -7.61 6.55
C GLY A 484 13.18 -7.08 5.11
N LYS A 485 12.04 -6.83 4.44
CA LYS A 485 11.98 -6.24 3.10
C LYS A 485 12.25 -4.73 3.18
N LYS A 486 12.52 -4.08 2.06
CA LYS A 486 13.03 -2.71 2.00
C LYS A 486 12.04 -1.79 1.30
N LEU A 487 11.83 -0.59 1.86
CA LEU A 487 11.06 0.47 1.21
C LEU A 487 11.79 1.80 1.36
N LEU A 488 11.93 2.53 0.27
CA LEU A 488 12.55 3.84 0.21
C LEU A 488 11.70 4.80 -0.59
N PHE A 489 11.36 5.95 0.01
CA PHE A 489 10.61 7.00 -0.64
C PHE A 489 11.46 7.77 -1.65
N MET A 490 10.85 8.14 -2.77
CA MET A 490 11.44 8.89 -3.88
C MET A 490 12.20 10.14 -3.42
N GLY A 491 13.35 10.40 -4.06
CA GLY A 491 14.26 11.51 -3.73
C GLY A 491 15.28 11.18 -2.65
N SER A 492 15.01 10.18 -1.81
CA SER A 492 15.95 9.75 -0.76
C SER A 492 17.15 9.01 -1.35
N GLU A 493 16.99 8.32 -2.47
CA GLU A 493 18.04 7.56 -3.16
C GLU A 493 19.14 8.42 -3.79
N PHE A 494 18.87 9.70 -3.98
CA PHE A 494 19.90 10.67 -4.39
C PHE A 494 20.10 11.82 -3.38
N ALA A 495 19.65 11.61 -2.13
CA ALA A 495 19.84 12.57 -1.03
C ALA A 495 19.25 13.96 -1.32
N GLN A 496 18.00 14.05 -1.79
CA GLN A 496 17.31 15.32 -1.98
C GLN A 496 17.47 16.24 -0.77
N ASN A 497 17.61 17.55 -0.99
CA ASN A 497 17.87 18.50 0.09
C ASN A 497 16.62 18.96 0.81
N ASP A 498 15.60 19.38 0.05
CA ASP A 498 14.40 19.96 0.62
C ASP A 498 13.40 18.88 1.04
N GLU A 499 12.68 19.17 2.10
CA GLU A 499 11.53 18.35 2.51
C GLU A 499 10.58 18.13 1.32
N TRP A 500 10.01 16.93 1.22
CA TRP A 500 9.08 16.64 0.14
C TRP A 500 7.81 17.50 0.22
N SER A 501 7.31 17.90 -0.94
CA SER A 501 6.03 18.59 -1.12
C SER A 501 5.34 18.06 -2.36
N GLU A 502 4.05 17.79 -2.27
CA GLU A 502 3.21 17.31 -3.37
C GLU A 502 3.11 18.32 -4.52
N ASN A 503 3.35 19.61 -4.23
CA ASN A 503 3.27 20.71 -5.19
C ASN A 503 4.61 20.99 -5.90
N ALA A 504 5.68 20.34 -5.50
CA ALA A 504 7.01 20.52 -6.07
C ALA A 504 7.53 19.21 -6.65
N GLY A 505 8.12 19.26 -7.84
CA GLY A 505 8.87 18.11 -8.37
C GLY A 505 10.11 17.83 -7.55
N LEU A 506 10.62 16.59 -7.62
CA LEU A 506 11.91 16.26 -7.03
C LEU A 506 13.03 17.15 -7.58
N GLN A 507 14.05 17.38 -6.77
CA GLN A 507 15.18 18.24 -7.12
C GLN A 507 16.18 17.53 -8.06
N TRP A 508 15.72 17.09 -9.23
CA TRP A 508 16.50 16.32 -10.19
C TRP A 508 17.82 16.95 -10.59
N TYR A 509 17.93 18.30 -10.55
CA TYR A 509 19.19 19.00 -10.81
C TYR A 509 20.31 18.60 -9.85
N LEU A 510 20.00 18.08 -8.65
CA LEU A 510 21.00 17.60 -7.70
C LEU A 510 21.78 16.41 -8.25
N THR A 511 21.18 15.61 -9.11
CA THR A 511 21.85 14.46 -9.74
C THR A 511 22.96 14.84 -10.70
N GLU A 512 23.16 16.12 -10.97
CA GLU A 512 24.32 16.64 -11.71
C GLU A 512 25.57 16.79 -10.82
N TYR A 513 25.42 16.78 -9.49
CA TYR A 513 26.51 16.93 -8.53
C TYR A 513 27.02 15.59 -8.01
N GLY A 514 28.34 15.44 -7.94
CA GLY A 514 29.02 14.18 -7.64
C GLY A 514 28.61 13.53 -6.31
N GLU A 515 28.31 14.31 -5.27
CA GLU A 515 27.87 13.79 -3.97
C GLU A 515 26.49 13.09 -4.06
N HIS A 516 25.56 13.64 -4.81
CA HIS A 516 24.22 13.08 -5.04
C HIS A 516 24.28 11.87 -5.98
N GLN A 517 25.10 11.96 -7.03
CA GLN A 517 25.38 10.81 -7.91
C GLN A 517 25.99 9.65 -7.14
N GLY A 518 26.86 9.95 -6.15
CA GLY A 518 27.49 8.95 -5.31
C GLY A 518 26.46 8.17 -4.48
N VAL A 519 25.51 8.87 -3.85
CA VAL A 519 24.42 8.20 -3.10
C VAL A 519 23.55 7.36 -4.04
N GLN A 520 23.18 7.92 -5.20
CA GLN A 520 22.35 7.24 -6.21
C GLN A 520 23.02 5.94 -6.73
N LYS A 521 24.32 6.01 -7.04
CA LYS A 521 25.10 4.83 -7.45
C LYS A 521 25.19 3.79 -6.34
N CYS A 522 25.39 4.24 -5.09
CA CYS A 522 25.43 3.34 -3.93
C CYS A 522 24.12 2.57 -3.78
N VAL A 523 22.95 3.22 -3.89
CA VAL A 523 21.64 2.55 -3.83
C VAL A 523 21.46 1.56 -4.96
N ALA A 524 21.85 1.92 -6.18
CA ALA A 524 21.76 1.02 -7.34
C ALA A 524 22.62 -0.25 -7.16
N GLU A 525 23.85 -0.10 -6.65
CA GLU A 525 24.75 -1.24 -6.38
C GLU A 525 24.23 -2.11 -5.23
N ILE A 526 23.75 -1.50 -4.15
CA ILE A 526 23.11 -2.20 -3.02
C ILE A 526 21.93 -3.06 -3.53
N ASN A 527 21.05 -2.50 -4.34
CA ASN A 527 19.92 -3.24 -4.92
C ASN A 527 20.38 -4.38 -5.85
N ALA A 528 21.43 -4.15 -6.65
CA ALA A 528 21.98 -5.17 -7.54
C ALA A 528 22.59 -6.35 -6.76
N LEU A 529 23.31 -6.08 -5.67
CA LEU A 529 23.85 -7.09 -4.77
C LEU A 529 22.77 -7.80 -3.97
N TYR A 530 21.80 -7.07 -3.44
CA TYR A 530 20.66 -7.62 -2.70
C TYR A 530 19.96 -8.71 -3.50
N LYS A 531 19.65 -8.45 -4.77
CA LYS A 531 19.03 -9.46 -5.65
C LYS A 531 19.88 -10.70 -5.87
N LYS A 532 21.22 -10.58 -5.81
CA LYS A 532 22.17 -11.66 -6.09
C LYS A 532 22.58 -12.47 -4.86
N LEU A 533 22.30 -12.00 -3.66
CA LEU A 533 22.78 -12.60 -2.40
C LEU A 533 21.61 -13.19 -1.59
N PRO A 534 21.30 -14.49 -1.75
CA PRO A 534 20.18 -15.15 -1.08
C PRO A 534 20.22 -15.02 0.45
N SER A 535 21.40 -14.97 1.03
CA SER A 535 21.57 -14.75 2.48
C SER A 535 20.90 -13.47 3.01
N LEU A 536 20.62 -12.49 2.13
CA LEU A 536 20.00 -11.21 2.52
C LEU A 536 18.46 -11.28 2.56
N TRP A 537 17.82 -12.33 2.03
CA TRP A 537 16.36 -12.35 1.90
C TRP A 537 15.68 -13.72 2.08
N GLU A 538 16.36 -14.87 1.89
CA GLU A 538 15.72 -16.20 1.98
C GLU A 538 15.18 -16.51 3.39
N LYS A 539 15.86 -16.02 4.44
CA LYS A 539 15.50 -16.23 5.83
C LYS A 539 15.17 -14.94 6.59
N ASP A 540 14.55 -13.97 5.91
CA ASP A 540 14.16 -12.72 6.55
C ASP A 540 13.18 -12.91 7.71
N THR A 541 12.33 -13.92 7.62
CA THR A 541 11.25 -14.18 8.59
C THR A 541 11.63 -15.24 9.62
N SER A 542 12.92 -15.60 9.72
CA SER A 542 13.42 -16.66 10.60
C SER A 542 14.66 -16.23 11.38
N PRO A 543 14.75 -16.50 12.69
CA PRO A 543 15.92 -16.19 13.51
C PRO A 543 17.18 -16.93 13.03
N GLU A 544 17.06 -18.08 12.37
CA GLU A 544 18.18 -18.84 11.80
C GLU A 544 18.89 -18.08 10.66
N GLY A 545 18.24 -17.06 10.10
CA GLY A 545 18.81 -16.17 9.08
C GLY A 545 19.75 -15.11 9.62
N PHE A 546 19.95 -15.00 10.94
CA PHE A 546 20.72 -13.92 11.56
C PHE A 546 21.62 -14.41 12.70
N THR A 547 22.81 -13.82 12.81
CA THR A 547 23.73 -14.04 13.95
C THR A 547 24.47 -12.76 14.27
N TRP A 548 24.39 -12.26 15.49
CA TRP A 548 25.26 -11.19 15.94
C TRP A 548 26.72 -11.62 15.95
N LEU A 549 27.59 -10.83 15.36
CA LEU A 549 29.06 -10.93 15.46
C LEU A 549 29.59 -9.88 16.45
N VAL A 550 29.09 -8.65 16.34
CA VAL A 550 29.38 -7.54 17.24
C VAL A 550 28.08 -6.76 17.47
N GLY A 551 27.40 -6.99 18.59
CA GLY A 551 26.15 -6.34 18.95
C GLY A 551 26.25 -5.33 20.09
N ASN A 552 27.42 -5.21 20.75
CA ASN A 552 27.57 -4.44 21.99
C ASN A 552 28.78 -3.49 22.02
N ASP A 553 29.39 -3.20 20.87
CA ASP A 553 30.53 -2.27 20.80
C ASP A 553 30.07 -0.81 20.60
N GLY A 554 29.31 -0.32 21.57
CA GLY A 554 28.87 1.08 21.59
C GLY A 554 30.00 2.08 21.71
N ALA A 555 31.13 1.69 22.33
CA ALA A 555 32.29 2.56 22.45
C ALA A 555 32.93 2.90 21.08
N ALA A 556 32.93 1.94 20.16
CA ALA A 556 33.40 2.14 18.79
C ALA A 556 32.28 2.64 17.84
N ASN A 557 31.01 2.64 18.28
CA ASN A 557 29.83 2.84 17.42
C ASN A 557 29.78 1.83 16.25
N VAL A 558 30.19 0.59 16.51
CA VAL A 558 30.25 -0.48 15.51
C VAL A 558 29.21 -1.56 15.81
N VAL A 559 28.54 -2.00 14.77
CA VAL A 559 27.69 -3.21 14.77
C VAL A 559 28.11 -4.13 13.64
N ALA A 560 28.13 -5.44 13.88
CA ALA A 560 28.37 -6.43 12.84
C ALA A 560 27.51 -7.67 13.06
N PHE A 561 27.02 -8.25 11.97
CA PHE A 561 26.20 -9.46 12.00
C PHE A 561 26.40 -10.31 10.74
N ALA A 562 26.07 -11.59 10.88
CA ALA A 562 26.00 -12.49 9.74
C ALA A 562 24.55 -12.73 9.32
N ARG A 563 24.33 -12.91 8.03
CA ARG A 563 23.08 -13.39 7.43
C ARG A 563 23.33 -14.75 6.79
N TRP A 564 22.31 -15.58 6.73
CA TRP A 564 22.40 -16.95 6.25
C TRP A 564 21.30 -17.25 5.23
N ASP A 565 21.66 -17.94 4.14
CA ASP A 565 20.70 -18.53 3.21
C ASP A 565 20.24 -19.93 3.65
N ASP A 566 19.38 -20.55 2.86
CA ASP A 566 18.89 -21.92 3.11
C ASP A 566 19.97 -22.98 2.95
N ALA A 567 20.98 -22.73 2.11
CA ALA A 567 22.13 -23.60 1.95
C ALA A 567 23.15 -23.49 3.10
N GLY A 568 22.92 -22.57 4.04
CA GLY A 568 23.85 -22.27 5.13
C GLY A 568 25.06 -21.45 4.67
N THR A 569 24.95 -20.70 3.56
CA THR A 569 26.01 -19.81 3.09
C THR A 569 25.95 -18.49 3.87
N PRO A 570 27.02 -18.13 4.58
CA PRO A 570 27.05 -16.89 5.35
C PRO A 570 27.44 -15.68 4.51
N PHE A 571 26.91 -14.56 4.94
CA PHE A 571 27.24 -13.21 4.52
C PHE A 571 27.51 -12.36 5.77
N VAL A 572 28.43 -11.41 5.74
CA VAL A 572 28.77 -10.55 6.88
C VAL A 572 28.59 -9.08 6.51
N ALA A 573 27.87 -8.35 7.35
CA ALA A 573 27.80 -6.89 7.32
C ALA A 573 28.44 -6.31 8.57
N ILE A 574 29.25 -5.26 8.39
CA ILE A 574 29.79 -4.43 9.48
C ILE A 574 29.52 -2.97 9.17
N THR A 575 29.01 -2.24 10.16
CA THR A 575 28.73 -0.81 10.04
C THR A 575 29.44 -0.05 11.15
N ASN A 576 30.19 0.99 10.77
CA ASN A 576 30.75 1.97 11.66
C ASN A 576 29.95 3.27 11.57
N PHE A 577 29.28 3.61 12.63
CA PHE A 577 28.51 4.86 12.75
C PHE A 577 29.34 6.00 13.39
N SER A 578 30.67 5.82 13.57
CA SER A 578 31.58 6.85 14.02
C SER A 578 32.20 7.60 12.83
N PRO A 579 32.53 8.91 12.94
CA PRO A 579 33.28 9.63 11.93
C PRO A 579 34.77 9.29 11.93
N MET A 580 35.22 8.39 12.83
CA MET A 580 36.61 7.93 12.90
C MET A 580 36.75 6.55 12.29
N PRO A 581 37.73 6.32 11.41
CA PRO A 581 38.01 4.98 10.88
C PRO A 581 38.63 4.09 11.95
N HIS A 582 38.43 2.78 11.84
CA HIS A 582 39.15 1.77 12.61
C HIS A 582 40.12 1.04 11.69
N GLU A 583 41.43 1.29 11.84
CA GLU A 583 42.45 0.74 10.95
C GLU A 583 42.73 -0.76 11.18
N ASN A 584 42.48 -1.26 12.40
CA ASN A 584 42.76 -2.64 12.79
C ASN A 584 41.64 -3.15 13.70
N TYR A 585 40.40 -3.25 13.15
CA TYR A 585 39.25 -3.76 13.89
C TYR A 585 39.25 -5.28 13.87
N ASN A 586 39.18 -5.92 15.03
CA ASN A 586 39.13 -7.37 15.13
C ASN A 586 37.70 -7.87 14.89
N LEU A 587 37.38 -8.17 13.62
CA LEU A 587 36.05 -8.64 13.21
C LEU A 587 35.95 -10.16 13.33
N PRO A 588 34.97 -10.69 14.10
CA PRO A 588 34.64 -12.11 14.05
C PRO A 588 33.98 -12.49 12.72
N PHE A 589 34.32 -13.66 12.21
CA PHE A 589 33.65 -14.27 11.05
C PHE A 589 32.94 -15.56 11.44
N PRO A 590 31.78 -15.91 10.83
CA PRO A 590 30.99 -17.06 11.27
C PRO A 590 31.61 -18.41 10.89
N THR A 591 32.49 -18.44 9.88
CA THR A 591 33.11 -19.68 9.36
C THR A 591 34.52 -19.41 8.80
N THR A 592 35.30 -20.48 8.66
CA THR A 592 36.54 -20.44 7.84
C THR A 592 36.21 -20.18 6.36
N GLY A 593 37.17 -19.70 5.61
CA GLY A 593 37.07 -19.44 4.16
C GLY A 593 37.75 -18.13 3.76
N THR A 594 37.66 -17.80 2.49
CA THR A 594 38.06 -16.51 1.96
C THR A 594 36.85 -15.58 1.91
N TRP A 595 37.01 -14.40 2.45
CA TRP A 595 35.96 -13.38 2.54
C TRP A 595 36.37 -12.17 1.72
N THR A 596 35.55 -11.82 0.75
CA THR A 596 35.78 -10.70 -0.16
C THR A 596 34.83 -9.57 0.14
N GLU A 597 35.35 -8.37 0.27
CA GLU A 597 34.56 -7.13 0.33
C GLU A 597 33.83 -6.96 -1.02
N VAL A 598 32.49 -6.98 -0.99
CA VAL A 598 31.64 -6.89 -2.19
C VAL A 598 30.86 -5.59 -2.25
N LEU A 599 30.73 -4.91 -1.13
CA LEU A 599 30.21 -3.54 -1.01
C LEU A 599 31.01 -2.80 0.04
N ASN A 600 31.32 -1.55 -0.27
CA ASN A 600 31.86 -0.59 0.69
C ASN A 600 31.22 0.78 0.44
N THR A 601 30.36 1.24 1.36
CA THR A 601 29.65 2.51 1.16
C THR A 601 30.56 3.74 1.26
N ASP A 602 31.85 3.56 1.62
CA ASP A 602 32.91 4.57 1.62
C ASP A 602 33.80 4.53 0.35
N ASP A 603 33.39 3.78 -0.68
CA ASP A 603 34.11 3.75 -1.95
C ASP A 603 34.18 5.15 -2.59
N LEU A 604 35.32 5.44 -3.25
CA LEU A 604 35.52 6.69 -3.98
C LEU A 604 34.46 6.95 -5.04
N ALA A 605 33.89 5.87 -5.65
CA ALA A 605 32.82 5.96 -6.63
C ALA A 605 31.52 6.54 -6.07
N TYR A 606 31.36 6.49 -4.75
CA TYR A 606 30.21 7.04 -4.01
C TYR A 606 30.52 8.35 -3.28
N GLY A 607 31.74 8.89 -3.48
CA GLY A 607 32.23 10.10 -2.77
C GLY A 607 32.71 9.81 -1.35
N GLY A 608 33.10 8.57 -1.07
CA GLY A 608 33.73 8.17 0.19
C GLY A 608 35.21 8.51 0.27
N SER A 609 35.87 8.12 1.37
CA SER A 609 37.29 8.32 1.59
C SER A 609 38.20 7.28 0.90
N GLY A 610 37.63 6.15 0.46
CA GLY A 610 38.31 5.08 -0.27
C GLY A 610 39.11 4.13 0.61
N ILE A 611 38.75 3.98 1.89
CA ILE A 611 39.36 2.97 2.77
C ILE A 611 38.76 1.61 2.43
N THR A 612 39.58 0.66 1.93
CA THR A 612 39.14 -0.66 1.46
C THR A 612 39.94 -1.77 2.14
N ASN A 613 39.45 -3.01 2.01
CA ASN A 613 40.08 -4.22 2.48
C ASN A 613 40.47 -5.13 1.30
N GLU A 614 41.63 -5.81 1.44
CA GLU A 614 41.91 -6.98 0.64
C GLU A 614 41.06 -8.18 1.10
N ALA A 615 41.08 -9.26 0.33
CA ALA A 615 40.40 -10.49 0.71
C ALA A 615 40.93 -11.02 2.05
N VAL A 616 40.02 -11.30 2.97
CA VAL A 616 40.31 -11.83 4.31
C VAL A 616 40.25 -13.34 4.29
N VAL A 617 41.32 -14.00 4.77
CA VAL A 617 41.39 -15.46 4.81
C VAL A 617 41.35 -15.98 6.24
N ILE A 618 40.34 -16.75 6.57
CA ILE A 618 40.16 -17.41 7.87
C ILE A 618 40.46 -18.90 7.68
N ASN A 619 41.63 -19.35 8.12
CA ASN A 619 42.12 -20.72 7.94
C ASN A 619 41.90 -21.61 9.17
N ASP A 620 41.75 -21.03 10.35
CA ASP A 620 41.65 -21.75 11.63
C ASP A 620 40.24 -21.65 12.22
N ALA A 621 39.57 -22.80 12.36
CA ALA A 621 38.26 -22.87 12.97
C ALA A 621 38.25 -22.54 14.49
N ALA A 622 39.42 -22.56 15.14
CA ALA A 622 39.55 -22.15 16.53
C ALA A 622 39.71 -20.61 16.70
N HIS A 623 40.07 -19.91 15.62
CA HIS A 623 40.31 -18.46 15.59
C HIS A 623 39.56 -17.82 14.40
N LEU A 624 38.24 -17.69 14.56
CA LEU A 624 37.35 -17.14 13.53
C LEU A 624 37.29 -15.61 13.55
N SER A 625 38.46 -14.92 13.56
CA SER A 625 38.48 -13.46 13.49
C SER A 625 39.68 -12.98 12.67
N ALA A 626 39.56 -11.77 12.11
CA ALA A 626 40.65 -11.10 11.40
C ALA A 626 40.62 -9.60 11.64
N GLN A 627 41.81 -8.99 11.43
CA GLN A 627 41.91 -7.54 11.42
C GLN A 627 41.38 -7.00 10.10
N VAL A 628 40.46 -6.08 10.18
CA VAL A 628 39.88 -5.38 9.03
C VAL A 628 39.94 -3.88 9.24
N ARG A 629 39.97 -3.14 8.15
CA ARG A 629 39.82 -1.66 8.18
C ARG A 629 38.31 -1.38 8.07
N VAL A 630 37.79 -0.55 8.97
CA VAL A 630 36.38 -0.15 8.92
C VAL A 630 36.33 1.36 8.72
N PRO A 631 35.93 1.85 7.54
CA PRO A 631 35.92 3.28 7.22
C PRO A 631 34.96 4.06 8.10
N PRO A 632 35.08 5.40 8.12
CA PRO A 632 34.20 6.25 8.92
C PRO A 632 32.80 6.32 8.29
N LEU A 633 31.73 6.31 9.12
CA LEU A 633 30.34 6.46 8.68
C LEU A 633 30.02 5.56 7.47
N ALA A 634 30.36 4.28 7.57
CA ALA A 634 30.27 3.35 6.44
C ALA A 634 29.81 1.96 6.84
N THR A 635 29.22 1.27 5.88
CA THR A 635 28.89 -0.16 5.93
C THR A 635 29.69 -0.92 4.90
N ILE A 636 30.28 -2.03 5.32
CA ILE A 636 30.98 -2.98 4.45
C ILE A 636 30.22 -4.31 4.46
N TRP A 637 30.18 -4.92 3.28
CA TRP A 637 29.63 -6.26 3.07
C TRP A 637 30.74 -7.23 2.62
N PHE A 638 30.86 -8.34 3.36
CA PHE A 638 31.75 -9.43 3.00
C PHE A 638 30.96 -10.65 2.57
N LYS A 639 31.33 -11.19 1.42
CA LYS A 639 30.81 -12.46 0.88
C LYS A 639 31.88 -13.52 1.01
N ARG A 640 31.49 -14.73 1.43
CA ARG A 640 32.36 -15.90 1.43
C ARG A 640 32.47 -16.44 0.00
N SER A 641 33.73 -16.69 -0.44
CA SER A 641 34.09 -17.37 -1.70
C SER A 641 34.08 -18.89 -1.54
#